data_18f7abd3f3d534664b1b29c014c04837
#
_entry.id   18f7abd3f3d534664b1b29c014c04837
#
_cell.length_a   1.000
_cell.length_b   1.000
_cell.length_c   1.000
_cell.angle_alpha   90.00
_cell.angle_beta   90.00
_cell.angle_gamma   90.00
#
_symmetry.space_group_name_H-M   'P 1'
#
loop_
_entity.id
_entity.type
_entity.pdbx_description
1 polymer ?
#
loop_
_entity_poly.entity_id
_entity_poly.type
_entity_poly.pdbx_seq_one_letter_code
_entity_poly.pdbx_strand_id
1 'polypeptide(L)'
;MKKVFMVCLAATAMTAGMSVSAFAQVHIGGTTYNTFDEAVAAAEDGAVIVLDTDEATSGLNLSKNLTVDGGTDKKNLTFTDKGIALWGKKLTFKNCAVELKRIGSTPYTAEWNWMTISASKDAELHLENAEMVMNGEGVAANTHAIYFGSNNKLNLKDSKLEIRNYPQDALEWDGGDGGYNVNLENSTYISDNNRSGFTGTFYATIDNSKVQVLNSHGNGSNGTYYTIKNGSEVLFDGSGTWGISAWRIDMSNQSSLTATNNGYSGIWTRVLNVDKTCKLDVEGNGVKPLSAATSGGIVFQGNGTYKSMIEKGADVTIMNNAGSGIYTKQADCDLTIGSATIINNGTGIQNEKKIGAEYGGGIYNIHAGKGADDIYNGENATLKFGDTNKEWILDDCNHAIDGWYDDTEGSRWNADGGESEHHIVLVNSGSKNGMLQIKAAHGLDADDKESRPDIDKKADGEDEIKGVKPGDNISFTLESHLPARLAGFVVRSDSNAERLLIPEKFSERMIFHDVMSKNLEFDNATLKVTVGNEGRELSEEYYKVETGKGDETFRVSIALIAAFNDGYITYDELKNAEPVIVSYDAAVSDKAIDGDKVENRAWVNDSEEDIVDGPVIDPDVPSTGGIGTKAFTAAGIALMGAAAGAVIVTGKKKKKEQ
;
A
#
# COMPACT_ATOMS: atom_id res chain seq x y z
N MET A 1 21.70 3.92 4.50
CA MET A 1 22.94 3.37 5.12
C MET A 1 22.69 1.89 5.35
N LYS A 2 23.16 1.06 4.42
CA LYS A 2 23.00 -0.40 4.49
C LYS A 2 23.88 -0.93 5.63
N LYS A 3 23.27 -1.43 6.71
CA LYS A 3 23.97 -2.26 7.68
C LYS A 3 23.84 -3.70 7.22
N VAL A 4 24.89 -4.15 6.55
CA VAL A 4 25.11 -5.57 6.28
C VAL A 4 25.45 -6.23 7.63
N PHE A 5 24.58 -7.06 8.15
CA PHE A 5 24.93 -7.96 9.23
C PHE A 5 25.71 -9.14 8.62
N MET A 6 27.02 -9.05 8.73
CA MET A 6 27.91 -10.15 8.39
C MET A 6 27.88 -11.14 9.56
N VAL A 7 27.18 -12.25 9.41
CA VAL A 7 27.29 -13.37 10.33
C VAL A 7 28.59 -14.09 10.00
N CYS A 8 29.59 -13.97 10.86
CA CYS A 8 30.82 -14.72 10.75
C CYS A 8 30.54 -16.21 11.00
N LEU A 9 30.63 -17.00 9.93
CA LEU A 9 30.73 -18.45 10.00
C LEU A 9 32.14 -18.78 10.51
N ALA A 10 32.26 -19.26 11.75
CA ALA A 10 33.48 -19.90 12.18
C ALA A 10 33.49 -21.34 11.62
N ALA A 11 34.12 -21.51 10.47
CA ALA A 11 34.46 -22.83 9.97
C ALA A 11 35.67 -23.35 10.80
N THR A 12 35.40 -24.18 11.76
CA THR A 12 36.48 -24.94 12.44
C THR A 12 36.88 -26.10 11.53
N ALA A 13 38.03 -25.97 10.87
CA ALA A 13 38.68 -27.09 10.22
C ALA A 13 39.17 -28.07 11.28
N MET A 14 38.52 -29.22 11.40
CA MET A 14 39.09 -30.34 12.21
C MET A 14 40.16 -31.05 11.40
N THR A 15 41.41 -30.86 11.82
CA THR A 15 42.51 -31.71 11.43
C THR A 15 42.32 -33.10 12.07
N ALA A 16 42.33 -34.12 11.21
CA ALA A 16 42.31 -35.51 11.67
C ALA A 16 43.61 -35.82 12.47
N GLY A 17 43.52 -35.77 13.79
CA GLY A 17 44.48 -36.37 14.67
C GLY A 17 43.93 -37.72 15.12
N MET A 18 44.64 -38.81 14.82
CA MET A 18 44.36 -40.12 15.41
C MET A 18 44.48 -39.99 16.93
N SER A 19 43.37 -39.94 17.64
CA SER A 19 43.31 -40.13 19.07
C SER A 19 42.52 -41.40 19.35
N VAL A 20 43.09 -42.17 20.25
CA VAL A 20 42.54 -43.35 20.91
C VAL A 20 41.01 -43.25 21.00
N SER A 21 40.33 -44.24 20.47
CA SER A 21 38.88 -44.38 20.50
C SER A 21 38.40 -44.34 21.97
N ALA A 22 37.95 -43.15 22.43
CA ALA A 22 36.94 -43.12 23.44
C ALA A 22 35.73 -43.84 22.81
N PHE A 23 35.34 -44.99 23.32
CA PHE A 23 34.20 -45.73 22.85
C PHE A 23 33.00 -44.79 22.96
N ALA A 24 32.37 -44.50 21.81
CA ALA A 24 31.09 -43.87 21.79
C ALA A 24 30.20 -44.62 22.77
N GLN A 25 29.47 -43.94 23.62
CA GLN A 25 28.61 -44.57 24.61
C GLN A 25 27.23 -43.94 24.52
N VAL A 26 26.25 -44.79 24.45
CA VAL A 26 24.86 -44.44 24.45
C VAL A 26 24.14 -45.35 25.44
N HIS A 27 23.22 -44.85 26.20
CA HIS A 27 22.52 -45.73 27.16
C HIS A 27 20.99 -45.60 27.09
N ILE A 28 20.32 -46.69 27.47
CA ILE A 28 18.90 -46.75 27.73
C ILE A 28 18.69 -47.20 29.17
N GLY A 29 18.20 -46.27 30.02
CA GLY A 29 18.13 -46.54 31.46
C GLY A 29 19.52 -46.86 32.06
N GLY A 30 19.69 -48.05 32.58
CA GLY A 30 20.99 -48.49 33.14
C GLY A 30 21.85 -49.33 32.19
N THR A 31 21.45 -49.52 30.93
CA THR A 31 22.16 -50.37 29.96
C THR A 31 22.92 -49.51 28.96
N THR A 32 24.21 -49.71 28.83
CA THR A 32 25.10 -49.01 27.90
C THR A 32 25.29 -49.81 26.62
N TYR A 33 25.30 -49.09 25.49
CA TYR A 33 25.54 -49.60 24.11
C TYR A 33 26.73 -48.90 23.52
N ASN A 34 27.46 -49.59 22.62
CA ASN A 34 28.64 -49.00 22.00
C ASN A 34 28.31 -47.99 20.89
N THR A 35 27.14 -48.08 20.31
CA THR A 35 26.70 -47.19 19.20
C THR A 35 25.23 -46.80 19.35
N PHE A 36 24.86 -45.70 18.72
CA PHE A 36 23.47 -45.28 18.62
C PHE A 36 22.61 -46.35 17.94
N ASP A 37 23.12 -47.00 16.88
CA ASP A 37 22.37 -48.02 16.15
C ASP A 37 22.08 -49.27 17.00
N GLU A 38 23.02 -49.71 17.85
CA GLU A 38 22.79 -50.80 18.78
C GLU A 38 21.70 -50.43 19.81
N ALA A 39 21.72 -49.20 20.34
CA ALA A 39 20.71 -48.73 21.24
C ALA A 39 19.33 -48.65 20.59
N VAL A 40 19.23 -48.15 19.34
CA VAL A 40 17.98 -48.12 18.59
C VAL A 40 17.42 -49.53 18.34
N ALA A 41 18.28 -50.51 18.02
CA ALA A 41 17.84 -51.91 17.82
C ALA A 41 17.29 -52.52 19.10
N ALA A 42 17.92 -52.25 20.24
CA ALA A 42 17.53 -52.74 21.55
C ALA A 42 16.35 -52.00 22.21
N ALA A 43 16.06 -50.78 21.76
CA ALA A 43 15.05 -49.92 22.36
C ALA A 43 13.66 -50.56 22.34
N GLU A 44 12.89 -50.35 23.36
CA GLU A 44 11.45 -50.62 23.40
C GLU A 44 10.63 -49.41 22.94
N ASP A 45 9.32 -49.58 22.74
CA ASP A 45 8.46 -48.45 22.38
C ASP A 45 8.43 -47.41 23.51
N GLY A 46 8.68 -46.15 23.14
CA GLY A 46 8.79 -45.05 24.09
C GLY A 46 10.14 -44.92 24.81
N ALA A 47 11.16 -45.70 24.46
CA ALA A 47 12.47 -45.62 25.06
C ALA A 47 13.11 -44.25 24.90
N VAL A 48 13.92 -43.88 25.92
CA VAL A 48 14.81 -42.71 25.90
C VAL A 48 16.25 -43.21 25.72
N ILE A 49 16.84 -42.82 24.60
CA ILE A 49 18.22 -43.08 24.24
C ILE A 49 19.02 -41.85 24.64
N VAL A 50 19.92 -41.97 25.60
CA VAL A 50 20.76 -40.86 26.03
C VAL A 50 22.12 -40.95 25.36
N LEU A 51 22.58 -39.84 24.78
CA LEU A 51 23.90 -39.73 24.17
C LEU A 51 24.92 -39.29 25.24
N ASP A 52 25.86 -40.14 25.56
CA ASP A 52 26.98 -39.79 26.48
C ASP A 52 28.11 -39.08 25.72
N THR A 53 28.23 -39.32 24.45
CA THR A 53 29.18 -38.71 23.51
C THR A 53 28.49 -38.28 22.23
N ASP A 54 29.23 -37.55 21.38
CA ASP A 54 28.76 -37.27 20.00
C ASP A 54 28.70 -38.58 19.21
N GLU A 55 27.60 -38.77 18.52
CA GLU A 55 27.28 -40.00 17.78
C GLU A 55 27.07 -39.75 16.27
N ALA A 56 27.25 -40.81 15.49
CA ALA A 56 26.94 -40.81 14.09
C ALA A 56 26.18 -42.07 13.69
N THR A 57 25.22 -41.92 12.79
CA THR A 57 24.47 -43.05 12.21
C THR A 57 24.35 -42.90 10.68
N SER A 58 24.18 -43.98 10.00
CA SER A 58 23.88 -43.92 8.55
C SER A 58 22.46 -43.42 8.26
N GLY A 59 21.53 -43.63 9.18
CA GLY A 59 20.13 -43.24 9.07
C GLY A 59 19.26 -43.91 10.13
N LEU A 60 17.96 -43.53 10.20
CA LEU A 60 17.02 -44.04 11.17
C LEU A 60 15.72 -44.51 10.51
N ASN A 61 15.42 -45.80 10.65
CA ASN A 61 14.11 -46.36 10.28
C ASN A 61 13.28 -46.62 11.53
N LEU A 62 12.34 -45.73 11.80
CA LEU A 62 11.64 -45.73 13.07
C LEU A 62 10.46 -46.72 13.06
N SER A 63 10.57 -47.80 13.80
CA SER A 63 9.47 -48.76 14.00
C SER A 63 8.77 -48.59 15.37
N LYS A 64 9.28 -47.73 16.23
CA LYS A 64 8.86 -47.49 17.60
C LYS A 64 8.89 -46.01 17.91
N ASN A 65 8.17 -45.56 18.94
CA ASN A 65 8.33 -44.21 19.46
C ASN A 65 9.66 -44.09 20.20
N LEU A 66 10.45 -43.08 19.92
CA LEU A 66 11.77 -42.88 20.55
C LEU A 66 11.99 -41.43 20.96
N THR A 67 12.74 -41.28 22.05
CA THR A 67 13.37 -40.00 22.41
C THR A 67 14.87 -40.17 22.36
N VAL A 68 15.57 -39.25 21.72
CA VAL A 68 17.02 -39.12 21.73
C VAL A 68 17.35 -37.90 22.60
N ASP A 69 18.05 -38.09 23.71
CA ASP A 69 18.40 -37.05 24.65
C ASP A 69 19.92 -36.83 24.65
N GLY A 70 20.38 -35.65 24.23
CA GLY A 70 21.79 -35.26 24.22
C GLY A 70 22.32 -34.81 25.57
N GLY A 71 21.48 -34.88 26.62
CA GLY A 71 21.87 -34.51 27.98
C GLY A 71 22.12 -33.01 28.16
N THR A 72 22.74 -32.66 29.27
CA THR A 72 23.01 -31.24 29.63
C THR A 72 23.98 -30.56 28.68
N ASP A 73 24.89 -31.32 28.08
CA ASP A 73 25.97 -30.80 27.22
C ASP A 73 25.53 -30.71 25.75
N LYS A 74 24.30 -31.09 25.43
CA LYS A 74 23.75 -31.09 24.08
C LYS A 74 24.63 -31.85 23.07
N LYS A 75 24.80 -33.15 23.29
CA LYS A 75 25.58 -33.99 22.36
C LYS A 75 25.05 -33.98 20.96
N ASN A 76 25.95 -34.18 19.98
CA ASN A 76 25.62 -34.18 18.56
C ASN A 76 25.21 -35.58 18.09
N LEU A 77 24.20 -35.63 17.20
CA LEU A 77 23.87 -36.82 16.41
C LEU A 77 23.93 -36.48 14.94
N THR A 78 24.88 -37.09 14.21
CA THR A 78 25.05 -36.84 12.77
C THR A 78 24.52 -38.00 11.92
N PHE A 79 23.62 -37.69 10.98
CA PHE A 79 23.16 -38.63 9.95
C PHE A 79 24.04 -38.47 8.72
N THR A 80 24.73 -39.54 8.28
CA THR A 80 25.84 -39.44 7.30
C THR A 80 25.50 -39.94 5.89
N ASP A 81 24.47 -40.73 5.70
CA ASP A 81 24.15 -41.36 4.41
C ASP A 81 22.65 -41.35 4.11
N LYS A 82 21.84 -41.94 4.99
CA LYS A 82 20.39 -42.05 4.85
C LYS A 82 19.71 -41.07 5.78
N GLY A 83 18.49 -40.69 5.42
CA GLY A 83 17.68 -39.81 6.27
C GLY A 83 16.95 -40.57 7.39
N ILE A 84 15.78 -40.06 7.73
CA ILE A 84 14.91 -40.58 8.77
C ILE A 84 13.57 -40.99 8.15
N ALA A 85 13.09 -42.21 8.47
CA ALA A 85 11.74 -42.67 8.09
C ALA A 85 10.89 -42.83 9.36
N LEU A 86 9.78 -42.07 9.42
CA LEU A 86 8.84 -42.05 10.54
C LEU A 86 7.54 -42.76 10.14
N TRP A 87 7.43 -44.04 10.36
CA TRP A 87 6.28 -44.87 9.97
C TRP A 87 5.12 -44.72 10.97
N GLY A 88 4.47 -43.54 11.04
CA GLY A 88 3.40 -43.26 11.99
C GLY A 88 3.85 -43.28 13.44
N LYS A 89 5.12 -43.01 13.68
CA LYS A 89 5.75 -43.03 15.02
C LYS A 89 6.16 -41.61 15.42
N LYS A 90 6.34 -41.46 16.72
CA LYS A 90 6.87 -40.23 17.34
C LYS A 90 8.39 -40.36 17.54
N LEU A 91 9.12 -39.36 16.99
CA LEU A 91 10.52 -39.16 17.28
C LEU A 91 10.70 -37.81 18.00
N THR A 92 11.35 -37.84 19.14
CA THR A 92 11.73 -36.63 19.87
C THR A 92 13.24 -36.51 19.94
N PHE A 93 13.78 -35.40 19.47
CA PHE A 93 15.14 -34.97 19.77
C PHE A 93 15.08 -33.97 20.90
N LYS A 94 15.79 -34.25 22.01
CA LYS A 94 15.76 -33.46 23.20
C LYS A 94 17.19 -33.14 23.66
N ASN A 95 17.43 -31.86 24.00
CA ASN A 95 18.75 -31.43 24.50
C ASN A 95 19.90 -31.85 23.60
N CYS A 96 19.76 -31.89 22.28
CA CYS A 96 20.79 -32.36 21.36
C CYS A 96 20.92 -31.49 20.14
N ALA A 97 22.07 -31.56 19.47
CA ALA A 97 22.28 -31.04 18.15
C ALA A 97 22.19 -32.19 17.13
N VAL A 98 21.39 -32.00 16.09
CA VAL A 98 21.15 -33.01 15.05
C VAL A 98 21.59 -32.44 13.71
N GLU A 99 22.47 -33.15 13.02
CA GLU A 99 22.90 -32.77 11.67
C GLU A 99 22.56 -33.88 10.68
N LEU A 100 21.80 -33.52 9.62
CA LEU A 100 21.50 -34.43 8.53
C LEU A 100 22.29 -34.00 7.29
N LYS A 101 23.32 -34.79 6.99
CA LYS A 101 24.13 -34.70 5.77
C LYS A 101 23.80 -35.90 4.89
N ARG A 102 22.94 -35.73 3.93
CA ARG A 102 22.70 -36.77 2.96
C ARG A 102 23.75 -36.70 1.88
N ILE A 103 24.78 -37.54 2.02
CA ILE A 103 25.83 -37.68 1.01
C ILE A 103 25.54 -38.98 0.25
N GLY A 104 24.92 -38.90 -0.90
CA GLY A 104 24.66 -40.04 -1.76
C GLY A 104 23.21 -40.26 -2.14
N SER A 105 23.01 -41.12 -3.13
CA SER A 105 21.71 -41.40 -3.73
C SER A 105 20.99 -42.62 -3.15
N THR A 106 21.42 -43.10 -1.98
CA THR A 106 20.85 -44.33 -1.43
C THR A 106 19.69 -44.00 -0.50
N PRO A 107 18.44 -44.18 -0.96
CA PRO A 107 17.26 -43.94 -0.14
C PRO A 107 17.19 -44.95 1.00
N TYR A 108 16.44 -44.58 2.07
CA TYR A 108 16.15 -45.54 3.15
C TYR A 108 15.31 -46.71 2.65
N THR A 109 14.40 -46.41 1.69
CA THR A 109 13.67 -47.41 0.92
C THR A 109 13.70 -47.03 -0.56
N ALA A 110 13.65 -48.00 -1.47
CA ALA A 110 13.61 -47.77 -2.92
C ALA A 110 12.40 -46.94 -3.36
N GLU A 111 11.31 -46.95 -2.60
CA GLU A 111 10.08 -46.25 -2.92
C GLU A 111 10.07 -44.75 -2.55
N TRP A 112 10.96 -44.33 -1.64
CA TRP A 112 10.97 -42.97 -1.06
C TRP A 112 12.32 -42.29 -1.16
N ASN A 113 12.93 -42.36 -2.32
CA ASN A 113 14.30 -41.87 -2.55
C ASN A 113 14.41 -40.34 -2.72
N TRP A 114 13.34 -39.64 -2.62
CA TRP A 114 13.24 -38.20 -2.91
C TRP A 114 12.97 -37.35 -1.66
N MET A 115 13.24 -37.85 -0.45
CA MET A 115 13.10 -37.10 0.79
C MET A 115 14.16 -37.47 1.81
N THR A 116 14.62 -36.51 2.59
CA THR A 116 15.58 -36.72 3.66
C THR A 116 14.90 -37.21 4.95
N ILE A 117 13.78 -36.60 5.32
CA ILE A 117 12.90 -37.13 6.36
C ILE A 117 11.55 -37.47 5.72
N SER A 118 11.13 -38.72 5.83
CA SER A 118 9.80 -39.14 5.39
C SER A 118 8.92 -39.44 6.59
N ALA A 119 7.79 -38.75 6.66
CA ALA A 119 6.79 -38.96 7.70
C ALA A 119 5.50 -39.50 7.08
N SER A 120 5.20 -40.78 7.31
CA SER A 120 3.92 -41.35 6.92
C SER A 120 2.78 -40.80 7.80
N LYS A 121 1.54 -41.16 7.46
CA LYS A 121 0.36 -40.77 8.23
C LYS A 121 0.52 -40.93 9.73
N ASP A 122 0.06 -39.94 10.52
CA ASP A 122 0.06 -39.88 11.98
C ASP A 122 1.48 -39.87 12.63
N ALA A 123 2.53 -39.51 11.88
CA ALA A 123 3.89 -39.38 12.42
C ALA A 123 4.10 -38.04 13.13
N GLU A 124 4.96 -38.04 14.14
CA GLU A 124 5.31 -36.83 14.88
C GLU A 124 6.85 -36.67 14.99
N LEU A 125 7.36 -35.49 14.61
CA LEU A 125 8.74 -35.07 14.84
C LEU A 125 8.75 -33.93 15.86
N HIS A 126 9.46 -34.14 16.96
CA HIS A 126 9.57 -33.19 18.05
C HIS A 126 11.02 -32.76 18.25
N LEU A 127 11.26 -31.46 18.41
CA LEU A 127 12.50 -30.87 18.87
C LEU A 127 12.20 -30.15 20.18
N GLU A 128 12.90 -30.56 21.27
CA GLU A 128 12.74 -30.00 22.61
C GLU A 128 14.12 -29.53 23.13
N ASN A 129 14.32 -28.23 23.24
CA ASN A 129 15.63 -27.64 23.57
C ASN A 129 16.74 -28.18 22.64
N ALA A 130 16.42 -28.42 21.39
CA ALA A 130 17.29 -29.06 20.41
C ALA A 130 17.54 -28.16 19.20
N GLU A 131 18.64 -28.41 18.48
CA GLU A 131 18.94 -27.78 17.22
C GLU A 131 19.03 -28.84 16.12
N MET A 132 18.33 -28.67 15.01
CA MET A 132 18.44 -29.54 13.83
C MET A 132 18.86 -28.73 12.62
N VAL A 133 19.92 -29.19 11.97
CA VAL A 133 20.41 -28.60 10.72
C VAL A 133 20.33 -29.63 9.61
N MET A 134 19.66 -29.27 8.52
CA MET A 134 19.54 -30.10 7.33
C MET A 134 20.13 -29.33 6.14
N ASN A 135 21.16 -29.92 5.50
CA ASN A 135 21.80 -29.33 4.32
C ASN A 135 21.64 -30.25 3.12
N GLY A 136 20.90 -29.79 2.11
CA GLY A 136 20.63 -30.52 0.86
C GLY A 136 21.71 -30.39 -0.20
N GLU A 137 22.88 -29.80 0.10
CA GLU A 137 23.94 -29.68 -0.87
C GLU A 137 24.40 -31.07 -1.36
N GLY A 138 24.37 -31.28 -2.68
CA GLY A 138 24.74 -32.55 -3.30
C GLY A 138 23.68 -33.66 -3.30
N VAL A 139 22.46 -33.42 -2.78
CA VAL A 139 21.36 -34.36 -2.92
C VAL A 139 20.82 -34.40 -4.36
N ALA A 140 20.04 -35.43 -4.69
CA ALA A 140 19.41 -35.54 -6.01
C ALA A 140 18.42 -34.39 -6.25
N ALA A 141 18.28 -33.97 -7.51
CA ALA A 141 17.48 -32.81 -7.93
C ALA A 141 15.98 -32.86 -7.55
N ASN A 142 15.47 -34.04 -7.23
CA ASN A 142 14.07 -34.25 -6.80
C ASN A 142 13.92 -34.41 -5.27
N THR A 143 14.94 -34.11 -4.48
CA THR A 143 14.93 -34.36 -3.04
C THR A 143 14.29 -33.22 -2.25
N HIS A 144 13.28 -33.52 -1.44
CA HIS A 144 12.70 -32.68 -0.40
C HIS A 144 13.42 -32.89 0.94
N ALA A 145 13.39 -31.89 1.79
CA ALA A 145 13.98 -32.06 3.13
C ALA A 145 13.09 -32.90 4.03
N ILE A 146 11.87 -32.44 4.31
CA ILE A 146 10.89 -33.17 5.11
C ILE A 146 9.61 -33.33 4.33
N TYR A 147 9.14 -34.56 4.21
CA TYR A 147 7.92 -34.91 3.50
C TYR A 147 6.91 -35.52 4.47
N PHE A 148 5.74 -34.90 4.56
CA PHE A 148 4.70 -35.27 5.50
C PHE A 148 3.49 -35.90 4.81
N GLY A 149 2.98 -36.99 5.40
CA GLY A 149 1.66 -37.52 5.12
C GLY A 149 0.57 -36.83 5.93
N SER A 150 -0.64 -37.42 5.93
CA SER A 150 -1.78 -36.85 6.66
C SER A 150 -1.62 -36.91 8.17
N ASN A 151 -2.16 -35.90 8.87
CA ASN A 151 -2.21 -35.76 10.33
C ASN A 151 -0.82 -35.72 11.03
N ASN A 152 0.23 -35.42 10.31
CA ASN A 152 1.56 -35.36 10.90
C ASN A 152 1.75 -34.09 11.72
N LYS A 153 2.72 -34.14 12.64
CA LYS A 153 3.09 -33.00 13.46
C LYS A 153 4.59 -32.77 13.45
N LEU A 154 4.96 -31.50 13.25
CA LEU A 154 6.28 -30.97 13.52
C LEU A 154 6.16 -30.00 14.70
N ASN A 155 6.77 -30.34 15.83
CA ASN A 155 6.72 -29.52 17.03
C ASN A 155 8.13 -29.10 17.43
N LEU A 156 8.32 -27.80 17.52
CA LEU A 156 9.53 -27.18 18.02
C LEU A 156 9.23 -26.46 19.33
N LYS A 157 9.95 -26.81 20.38
CA LYS A 157 9.87 -26.14 21.67
C LYS A 157 11.26 -25.77 22.16
N ASP A 158 11.49 -24.47 22.42
CA ASP A 158 12.80 -23.93 22.81
C ASP A 158 13.92 -24.39 21.87
N SER A 159 13.63 -24.48 20.55
CA SER A 159 14.44 -25.24 19.60
C SER A 159 14.69 -24.46 18.30
N LYS A 160 15.64 -24.95 17.52
CA LYS A 160 15.93 -24.44 16.19
C LYS A 160 15.89 -25.54 15.14
N LEU A 161 15.20 -25.28 14.03
CA LEU A 161 15.25 -26.07 12.79
C LEU A 161 15.76 -25.21 11.65
N GLU A 162 16.83 -25.63 11.02
CA GLU A 162 17.40 -24.95 9.84
C GLU A 162 17.50 -25.93 8.68
N ILE A 163 16.85 -25.57 7.55
CA ILE A 163 16.81 -26.37 6.32
C ILE A 163 17.32 -25.51 5.17
N ARG A 164 18.37 -25.97 4.48
CA ARG A 164 18.98 -25.18 3.40
C ARG A 164 19.40 -26.03 2.21
N ASN A 165 19.48 -25.37 1.04
CA ASN A 165 20.05 -25.90 -0.21
C ASN A 165 19.35 -27.14 -0.76
N TYR A 166 18.07 -27.34 -0.44
CA TYR A 166 17.31 -28.44 -1.05
C TYR A 166 16.79 -28.01 -2.43
N PRO A 167 16.99 -28.87 -3.48
CA PRO A 167 16.47 -28.58 -4.80
C PRO A 167 14.94 -28.58 -4.89
N GLN A 168 14.28 -29.21 -3.91
CA GLN A 168 12.85 -29.21 -3.71
C GLN A 168 12.48 -28.51 -2.38
N ASP A 169 11.30 -28.78 -1.86
CA ASP A 169 10.73 -28.03 -0.73
C ASP A 169 11.38 -28.41 0.61
N ALA A 170 11.49 -27.42 1.48
CA ALA A 170 11.93 -27.66 2.85
C ALA A 170 10.90 -28.50 3.62
N LEU A 171 9.63 -28.10 3.56
CA LEU A 171 8.52 -28.83 4.13
C LEU A 171 7.49 -29.08 3.02
N GLU A 172 7.19 -30.34 2.74
CA GLU A 172 6.25 -30.79 1.70
C GLU A 172 5.15 -31.64 2.29
N TRP A 173 3.94 -31.54 1.76
CA TRP A 173 2.79 -32.36 2.11
C TRP A 173 2.23 -33.13 0.91
N ASP A 174 1.97 -34.41 1.12
CA ASP A 174 1.57 -35.39 0.10
C ASP A 174 0.12 -35.28 -0.41
N GLY A 175 -0.68 -34.36 0.13
CA GLY A 175 -2.04 -34.17 -0.40
C GLY A 175 -3.11 -35.11 0.14
N GLY A 176 -2.89 -35.87 1.20
CA GLY A 176 -3.90 -36.68 1.86
C GLY A 176 -4.93 -35.86 2.68
N ASP A 177 -5.96 -36.51 3.20
CA ASP A 177 -6.94 -35.84 4.08
C ASP A 177 -6.27 -35.32 5.38
N GLY A 178 -6.63 -34.11 5.82
CA GLY A 178 -6.33 -33.61 7.15
C GLY A 178 -5.12 -32.70 7.31
N GLY A 179 -4.32 -32.44 6.26
CA GLY A 179 -3.16 -31.55 6.35
C GLY A 179 -2.13 -31.98 7.42
N TYR A 180 -1.22 -31.09 7.80
CA TYR A 180 -0.34 -31.34 8.96
C TYR A 180 -0.11 -30.08 9.78
N ASN A 181 0.34 -30.28 11.04
CA ASN A 181 0.54 -29.21 11.99
C ASN A 181 2.03 -28.89 12.15
N VAL A 182 2.38 -27.61 12.09
CA VAL A 182 3.69 -27.08 12.43
C VAL A 182 3.51 -26.15 13.63
N ASN A 183 4.04 -26.54 14.77
CA ASN A 183 3.94 -25.79 16.01
C ASN A 183 5.32 -25.33 16.47
N LEU A 184 5.50 -24.05 16.59
CA LEU A 184 6.69 -23.42 17.13
C LEU A 184 6.34 -22.73 18.46
N GLU A 185 7.03 -23.06 19.52
CA GLU A 185 6.96 -22.41 20.83
C GLU A 185 8.36 -21.98 21.24
N ASN A 186 8.62 -20.69 21.43
CA ASN A 186 9.94 -20.13 21.76
C ASN A 186 11.05 -20.62 20.81
N SER A 187 10.76 -20.79 19.53
CA SER A 187 11.61 -21.54 18.61
C SER A 187 11.95 -20.76 17.35
N THR A 188 12.92 -21.26 16.61
CA THR A 188 13.33 -20.68 15.33
C THR A 188 13.24 -21.70 14.21
N TYR A 189 12.58 -21.33 13.10
CA TYR A 189 12.61 -22.08 11.86
C TYR A 189 13.23 -21.22 10.75
N ILE A 190 14.22 -21.78 10.08
CA ILE A 190 14.90 -21.15 8.93
C ILE A 190 14.82 -22.09 7.73
N SER A 191 14.30 -21.58 6.62
CA SER A 191 14.37 -22.21 5.30
C SER A 191 15.14 -21.27 4.37
N ASP A 192 16.27 -21.70 3.84
CA ASP A 192 17.10 -20.86 2.99
C ASP A 192 17.56 -21.60 1.74
N ASN A 193 17.39 -20.94 0.57
CA ASN A 193 17.84 -21.49 -0.71
C ASN A 193 17.23 -22.87 -1.04
N ASN A 194 15.95 -23.07 -0.71
CA ASN A 194 15.17 -24.25 -1.09
C ASN A 194 14.19 -23.88 -2.22
N ARG A 195 13.51 -24.86 -2.83
CA ARG A 195 12.43 -24.53 -3.77
C ARG A 195 11.32 -23.73 -3.09
N SER A 196 10.84 -24.20 -1.95
CA SER A 196 9.86 -23.50 -1.11
C SER A 196 10.11 -23.79 0.37
N GLY A 197 9.68 -22.87 1.23
CA GLY A 197 9.73 -23.09 2.69
C GLY A 197 8.64 -24.01 3.18
N PHE A 198 7.42 -23.83 2.66
CA PHE A 198 6.23 -24.62 2.99
C PHE A 198 5.45 -24.94 1.72
N THR A 199 5.12 -26.18 1.46
CA THR A 199 4.30 -26.58 0.32
C THR A 199 3.19 -27.54 0.73
N GLY A 200 1.93 -27.16 0.49
CA GLY A 200 0.74 -27.93 0.83
C GLY A 200 -0.07 -27.36 1.99
N THR A 201 -1.07 -28.09 2.45
CA THR A 201 -1.97 -27.62 3.50
C THR A 201 -1.39 -27.81 4.89
N PHE A 202 -0.94 -26.72 5.47
CA PHE A 202 -0.40 -26.68 6.82
C PHE A 202 -1.27 -25.86 7.75
N TYR A 203 -1.24 -26.23 9.02
CA TYR A 203 -1.71 -25.41 10.11
C TYR A 203 -0.48 -24.99 10.95
N ALA A 204 0.10 -23.84 10.63
CA ALA A 204 1.29 -23.33 11.26
C ALA A 204 0.93 -22.41 12.43
N THR A 205 1.26 -22.82 13.65
CA THR A 205 1.15 -22.01 14.86
C THR A 205 2.55 -21.55 15.26
N ILE A 206 2.76 -20.24 15.24
CA ILE A 206 4.02 -19.58 15.53
C ILE A 206 3.81 -18.75 16.79
N ASP A 207 4.32 -19.22 17.92
CA ASP A 207 4.11 -18.68 19.26
C ASP A 207 5.44 -18.24 19.87
N ASN A 208 5.62 -16.95 20.14
CA ASN A 208 6.86 -16.36 20.61
C ASN A 208 8.10 -16.89 19.87
N SER A 209 7.99 -16.97 18.55
CA SER A 209 8.92 -17.72 17.70
C SER A 209 9.35 -16.94 16.48
N LYS A 210 10.44 -17.37 15.87
CA LYS A 210 10.97 -16.77 14.66
C LYS A 210 10.90 -17.71 13.46
N VAL A 211 10.35 -17.24 12.33
CA VAL A 211 10.33 -17.96 11.06
C VAL A 211 11.00 -17.10 10.00
N GLN A 212 11.96 -17.67 9.29
CA GLN A 212 12.63 -17.04 8.17
C GLN A 212 12.60 -17.98 6.96
N VAL A 213 11.98 -17.53 5.88
CA VAL A 213 12.01 -18.20 4.59
C VAL A 213 12.72 -17.28 3.61
N LEU A 214 13.91 -17.69 3.19
CA LEU A 214 14.85 -16.88 2.46
C LEU A 214 15.20 -17.51 1.12
N ASN A 215 15.35 -16.68 0.08
CA ASN A 215 15.90 -17.08 -1.21
C ASN A 215 15.24 -18.33 -1.83
N SER A 216 13.95 -18.52 -1.63
CA SER A 216 13.23 -19.66 -2.22
C SER A 216 13.22 -19.56 -3.74
N HIS A 217 13.49 -20.66 -4.46
CA HIS A 217 13.48 -20.64 -5.93
C HIS A 217 12.08 -20.58 -6.53
N GLY A 218 11.08 -21.08 -5.78
CA GLY A 218 9.64 -21.02 -6.05
C GLY A 218 8.94 -20.10 -5.07
N ASN A 219 7.84 -20.58 -4.46
CA ASN A 219 7.11 -19.84 -3.46
C ASN A 219 7.82 -19.90 -2.09
N GLY A 220 7.74 -18.84 -1.32
CA GLY A 220 8.12 -18.95 0.10
C GLY A 220 7.19 -19.89 0.85
N SER A 221 5.86 -19.75 0.63
CA SER A 221 4.88 -20.77 1.07
C SER A 221 3.75 -20.95 0.07
N ASN A 222 3.04 -22.09 0.18
CA ASN A 222 1.89 -22.42 -0.66
C ASN A 222 0.84 -23.20 0.11
N GLY A 223 -0.36 -22.65 0.28
CA GLY A 223 -1.52 -23.35 0.84
C GLY A 223 -1.63 -23.39 2.36
N THR A 224 -0.88 -22.58 3.10
CA THR A 224 -0.75 -22.63 4.56
C THR A 224 -1.82 -21.81 5.28
N TYR A 225 -2.20 -22.24 6.49
CA TYR A 225 -2.95 -21.47 7.48
C TYR A 225 -1.99 -21.04 8.57
N TYR A 226 -1.81 -19.73 8.76
CA TYR A 226 -0.89 -19.16 9.74
C TYR A 226 -1.64 -18.59 10.95
N THR A 227 -1.21 -18.98 12.15
CA THR A 227 -1.52 -18.29 13.41
C THR A 227 -0.21 -17.78 14.00
N ILE A 228 0.01 -16.46 13.96
CA ILE A 228 1.24 -15.78 14.37
C ILE A 228 0.91 -14.95 15.60
N LYS A 229 1.54 -15.25 16.74
CA LYS A 229 1.16 -14.64 18.02
C LYS A 229 2.32 -14.47 19.00
N ASN A 230 2.07 -13.65 20.04
CA ASN A 230 2.94 -13.49 21.21
C ASN A 230 4.35 -13.01 20.86
N GLY A 231 4.46 -11.93 20.06
CA GLY A 231 5.75 -11.35 19.69
C GLY A 231 6.53 -12.14 18.65
N SER A 232 5.87 -13.06 17.94
CA SER A 232 6.53 -13.82 16.88
C SER A 232 6.95 -12.94 15.71
N GLU A 233 8.10 -13.30 15.10
CA GLU A 233 8.66 -12.64 13.93
C GLU A 233 8.66 -13.60 12.74
N VAL A 234 7.99 -13.21 11.65
CA VAL A 234 7.91 -14.00 10.43
C VAL A 234 8.42 -13.19 9.24
N LEU A 235 9.39 -13.75 8.52
CA LEU A 235 10.01 -13.14 7.34
C LEU A 235 9.96 -14.07 6.14
N PHE A 236 9.48 -13.54 5.00
CA PHE A 236 9.59 -14.14 3.67
C PHE A 236 10.32 -13.18 2.74
N ASP A 237 11.55 -13.50 2.39
CA ASP A 237 12.41 -12.63 1.59
C ASP A 237 13.04 -13.35 0.40
N GLY A 238 12.95 -12.72 -0.78
CA GLY A 238 13.66 -13.20 -1.96
C GLY A 238 13.08 -14.45 -2.62
N SER A 239 11.80 -14.77 -2.43
CA SER A 239 11.18 -15.93 -3.12
C SER A 239 11.07 -15.68 -4.63
N GLY A 240 11.28 -16.72 -5.42
CA GLY A 240 11.27 -16.63 -6.89
C GLY A 240 9.90 -16.31 -7.49
N THR A 241 8.84 -16.55 -6.72
CA THR A 241 7.44 -16.25 -7.06
C THR A 241 6.75 -15.52 -5.90
N TRP A 242 5.68 -16.05 -5.33
CA TRP A 242 5.01 -15.42 -4.19
C TRP A 242 5.83 -15.59 -2.90
N GLY A 243 5.90 -14.54 -2.09
CA GLY A 243 6.47 -14.68 -0.75
C GLY A 243 5.61 -15.63 0.08
N ILE A 244 4.35 -15.29 0.26
CA ILE A 244 3.38 -16.10 0.99
C ILE A 244 2.18 -16.38 0.09
N SER A 245 1.85 -17.64 -0.11
CA SER A 245 0.56 -18.08 -0.62
C SER A 245 -0.16 -18.85 0.49
N ALA A 246 -1.14 -18.22 1.12
CA ALA A 246 -1.82 -18.75 2.28
C ALA A 246 -3.34 -18.81 2.09
N TRP A 247 -4.00 -19.72 2.78
CA TRP A 247 -5.44 -19.72 2.91
C TRP A 247 -5.90 -18.66 3.92
N ARG A 248 -5.15 -18.52 5.02
CA ARG A 248 -5.46 -17.60 6.09
C ARG A 248 -4.20 -17.21 6.86
N ILE A 249 -4.16 -15.96 7.29
CA ILE A 249 -3.14 -15.41 8.14
C ILE A 249 -3.84 -14.66 9.29
N ASP A 250 -3.63 -15.12 10.51
CA ASP A 250 -4.10 -14.47 11.74
C ASP A 250 -2.90 -14.01 12.54
N MET A 251 -2.80 -12.71 12.82
CA MET A 251 -1.72 -12.08 13.58
C MET A 251 -2.27 -11.45 14.86
N SER A 252 -1.62 -11.70 15.98
CA SER A 252 -2.02 -11.17 17.29
C SER A 252 -0.86 -10.96 18.25
N ASN A 253 -1.10 -10.14 19.27
CA ASN A 253 -0.19 -9.98 20.41
C ASN A 253 1.24 -9.59 20.00
N GLN A 254 1.43 -8.41 19.42
CA GLN A 254 2.72 -7.81 19.10
C GLN A 254 3.57 -8.60 18.08
N SER A 255 2.95 -9.41 17.26
CA SER A 255 3.65 -10.18 16.23
C SER A 255 3.98 -9.35 15.01
N SER A 256 4.97 -9.79 14.24
CA SER A 256 5.35 -9.17 12.99
C SER A 256 5.38 -10.16 11.83
N LEU A 257 4.96 -9.68 10.65
CA LEU A 257 5.08 -10.38 9.38
C LEU A 257 5.69 -9.44 8.35
N THR A 258 6.78 -9.88 7.74
CA THR A 258 7.48 -9.15 6.68
C THR A 258 7.53 -10.00 5.42
N ALA A 259 7.16 -9.42 4.27
CA ALA A 259 7.26 -10.07 2.96
C ALA A 259 7.95 -9.11 1.97
N THR A 260 9.19 -9.43 1.60
CA THR A 260 10.05 -8.51 0.84
C THR A 260 10.73 -9.17 -0.34
N ASN A 261 11.01 -8.38 -1.39
CA ASN A 261 11.84 -8.75 -2.54
C ASN A 261 11.39 -10.03 -3.26
N ASN A 262 10.12 -10.41 -3.18
CA ASN A 262 9.63 -11.63 -3.80
C ASN A 262 9.36 -11.41 -5.30
N GLY A 263 9.47 -12.45 -6.10
CA GLY A 263 9.37 -12.38 -7.55
C GLY A 263 8.03 -11.86 -8.05
N TYR A 264 6.95 -12.26 -7.39
CA TYR A 264 5.59 -11.80 -7.63
C TYR A 264 5.06 -11.04 -6.41
N SER A 265 3.85 -11.32 -5.94
CA SER A 265 3.29 -10.64 -4.78
C SER A 265 3.97 -11.05 -3.47
N GLY A 266 4.04 -10.10 -2.53
CA GLY A 266 4.50 -10.39 -1.18
C GLY A 266 3.59 -11.39 -0.49
N ILE A 267 2.30 -11.10 -0.47
CA ILE A 267 1.27 -11.95 0.14
C ILE A 267 0.15 -12.24 -0.87
N TRP A 268 -0.20 -13.51 -0.97
CA TRP A 268 -1.35 -14.01 -1.71
C TRP A 268 -2.22 -14.81 -0.75
N THR A 269 -3.41 -14.32 -0.41
CA THR A 269 -4.22 -14.93 0.65
C THR A 269 -5.71 -14.83 0.38
N ARG A 270 -6.52 -15.57 1.15
CA ARG A 270 -7.98 -15.42 1.20
C ARG A 270 -8.41 -14.58 2.41
N VAL A 271 -7.73 -14.77 3.54
CA VAL A 271 -8.04 -14.07 4.80
C VAL A 271 -6.76 -13.52 5.41
N LEU A 272 -6.79 -12.26 5.81
CA LEU A 272 -5.73 -11.62 6.55
C LEU A 272 -6.34 -10.86 7.73
N ASN A 273 -5.98 -11.26 8.93
CA ASN A 273 -6.36 -10.56 10.15
C ASN A 273 -5.11 -10.06 10.88
N VAL A 274 -5.05 -8.76 11.11
CA VAL A 274 -3.94 -8.09 11.77
C VAL A 274 -4.48 -7.33 12.97
N ASP A 275 -4.15 -7.80 14.15
CA ASP A 275 -4.48 -7.17 15.43
C ASP A 275 -3.78 -5.81 15.56
N LYS A 276 -4.39 -4.88 16.28
CA LYS A 276 -3.90 -3.51 16.50
C LYS A 276 -2.48 -3.39 17.09
N THR A 277 -1.95 -4.44 17.67
CA THR A 277 -0.60 -4.47 18.27
C THR A 277 0.46 -5.05 17.34
N CYS A 278 0.04 -5.53 16.16
CA CYS A 278 0.91 -6.24 15.23
C CYS A 278 1.53 -5.30 14.18
N LYS A 279 2.64 -5.78 13.60
CA LYS A 279 3.31 -5.14 12.49
C LYS A 279 3.23 -6.00 11.22
N LEU A 280 2.80 -5.40 10.11
CA LEU A 280 2.81 -6.02 8.79
C LEU A 280 3.61 -5.15 7.82
N ASP A 281 4.63 -5.72 7.20
CA ASP A 281 5.55 -5.03 6.30
C ASP A 281 5.61 -5.77 4.96
N VAL A 282 5.15 -5.13 3.88
CA VAL A 282 5.09 -5.74 2.55
C VAL A 282 5.76 -4.82 1.55
N GLU A 283 7.03 -5.07 1.24
CA GLU A 283 7.86 -4.12 0.52
C GLU A 283 8.65 -4.74 -0.63
N GLY A 284 8.77 -4.00 -1.75
CA GLY A 284 9.70 -4.32 -2.83
C GLY A 284 9.38 -5.60 -3.58
N ASN A 285 8.13 -6.07 -3.56
CA ASN A 285 7.71 -7.29 -4.23
C ASN A 285 7.40 -7.04 -5.71
N GLY A 286 7.40 -8.10 -6.51
CA GLY A 286 7.24 -8.02 -7.95
C GLY A 286 8.55 -7.81 -8.70
N VAL A 287 9.68 -8.31 -8.17
CA VAL A 287 11.01 -8.24 -8.84
C VAL A 287 11.01 -8.90 -10.22
N LYS A 288 10.05 -9.81 -10.46
CA LYS A 288 9.77 -10.43 -11.77
C LYS A 288 8.34 -10.09 -12.16
N PRO A 289 8.05 -8.86 -12.56
CA PRO A 289 6.69 -8.41 -12.74
C PRO A 289 5.99 -9.18 -13.86
N LEU A 290 4.84 -9.79 -13.55
CA LEU A 290 3.97 -10.45 -14.52
C LEU A 290 2.80 -9.57 -14.93
N SER A 291 2.16 -8.93 -13.95
CA SER A 291 1.03 -8.03 -14.16
C SER A 291 0.81 -7.20 -12.91
N ALA A 292 0.10 -6.09 -13.01
CA ALA A 292 -0.30 -5.28 -11.87
C ALA A 292 -1.01 -6.10 -10.78
N ALA A 293 -1.80 -7.08 -11.22
CA ALA A 293 -2.61 -7.93 -10.37
C ALA A 293 -1.83 -8.97 -9.57
N THR A 294 -0.75 -9.51 -10.14
CA THR A 294 -0.02 -10.63 -9.55
C THR A 294 1.32 -10.24 -8.94
N SER A 295 1.74 -9.01 -9.15
CA SER A 295 3.03 -8.48 -8.69
C SER A 295 2.88 -7.40 -7.62
N GLY A 296 1.73 -7.36 -6.96
CA GLY A 296 1.40 -6.38 -5.93
C GLY A 296 1.96 -6.71 -4.55
N GLY A 297 1.64 -5.87 -3.60
CA GLY A 297 1.96 -6.11 -2.19
C GLY A 297 1.14 -7.28 -1.65
N ILE A 298 -0.17 -7.07 -1.48
CA ILE A 298 -1.11 -8.06 -0.98
C ILE A 298 -2.17 -8.35 -2.04
N VAL A 299 -2.36 -9.62 -2.37
CA VAL A 299 -3.39 -10.09 -3.30
C VAL A 299 -4.39 -10.95 -2.56
N PHE A 300 -5.65 -10.52 -2.55
CA PHE A 300 -6.74 -11.32 -2.04
C PHE A 300 -7.36 -12.14 -3.16
N GLN A 301 -7.49 -13.45 -2.94
CA GLN A 301 -8.21 -14.32 -3.85
C GLN A 301 -9.00 -15.36 -3.07
N GLY A 302 -10.17 -15.71 -3.54
CA GLY A 302 -10.99 -16.79 -2.96
C GLY A 302 -12.33 -16.88 -3.62
N ASN A 303 -12.92 -18.07 -3.61
CA ASN A 303 -14.32 -18.30 -3.97
C ASN A 303 -15.06 -18.53 -2.65
N GLY A 304 -15.86 -17.59 -2.20
CA GLY A 304 -16.62 -17.69 -0.95
C GLY A 304 -16.50 -16.42 -0.09
N THR A 305 -17.43 -16.21 0.82
CA THR A 305 -17.47 -15.03 1.67
C THR A 305 -16.37 -15.11 2.73
N TYR A 306 -15.28 -14.40 2.50
CA TYR A 306 -14.16 -14.29 3.44
C TYR A 306 -14.12 -12.88 4.02
N LYS A 307 -13.87 -12.77 5.33
CA LYS A 307 -13.73 -11.50 6.02
C LYS A 307 -12.31 -11.35 6.49
N SER A 308 -11.71 -10.23 6.14
CA SER A 308 -10.37 -9.82 6.56
C SER A 308 -10.44 -8.52 7.33
N MET A 309 -9.56 -8.36 8.31
CA MET A 309 -9.51 -7.14 9.13
C MET A 309 -8.07 -6.74 9.43
N ILE A 310 -7.77 -5.49 9.16
CA ILE A 310 -6.61 -4.80 9.71
C ILE A 310 -7.14 -3.84 10.76
N GLU A 311 -6.84 -4.08 12.02
CA GLU A 311 -7.37 -3.27 13.12
C GLU A 311 -6.73 -1.88 13.15
N LYS A 312 -7.49 -0.91 13.68
CA LYS A 312 -6.94 0.43 13.96
C LYS A 312 -5.85 0.35 15.02
N GLY A 313 -4.70 0.95 14.71
CA GLY A 313 -3.50 0.92 15.55
C GLY A 313 -2.47 -0.14 15.13
N ALA A 314 -2.81 -1.03 14.21
CA ALA A 314 -1.83 -1.90 13.59
C ALA A 314 -0.78 -1.06 12.82
N ASP A 315 0.49 -1.46 12.89
CA ASP A 315 1.58 -0.87 12.12
C ASP A 315 1.71 -1.59 10.77
N VAL A 316 0.99 -1.09 9.77
CA VAL A 316 0.94 -1.73 8.45
C VAL A 316 1.57 -0.83 7.40
N THR A 317 2.60 -1.35 6.74
CA THR A 317 3.29 -0.69 5.64
C THR A 317 3.28 -1.58 4.39
N ILE A 318 2.75 -1.04 3.28
CA ILE A 318 2.71 -1.71 1.98
C ILE A 318 3.33 -0.75 0.97
N MET A 319 4.58 -1.00 0.56
CA MET A 319 5.30 0.00 -0.22
C MET A 319 6.23 -0.59 -1.27
N ASN A 320 6.54 0.22 -2.29
CA ASN A 320 7.54 -0.10 -3.31
C ASN A 320 7.27 -1.41 -4.08
N ASN A 321 6.02 -1.88 -4.12
CA ASN A 321 5.68 -3.09 -4.84
C ASN A 321 5.42 -2.77 -6.32
N ALA A 322 5.80 -3.68 -7.22
CA ALA A 322 5.70 -3.46 -8.65
C ALA A 322 4.25 -3.36 -9.15
N GLY A 323 3.32 -4.08 -8.55
CA GLY A 323 1.88 -3.98 -8.80
C GLY A 323 1.16 -3.17 -7.72
N SER A 324 -0.16 -3.26 -7.68
CA SER A 324 -0.98 -2.55 -6.68
C SER A 324 -0.59 -2.93 -5.25
N GLY A 325 -0.64 -1.98 -4.34
CA GLY A 325 -0.38 -2.24 -2.92
C GLY A 325 -1.29 -3.33 -2.38
N ILE A 326 -2.59 -3.18 -2.57
CA ILE A 326 -3.60 -4.21 -2.30
C ILE A 326 -4.39 -4.47 -3.58
N TYR A 327 -4.58 -5.73 -3.92
CA TYR A 327 -5.35 -6.17 -5.07
C TYR A 327 -6.36 -7.25 -4.67
N THR A 328 -7.64 -7.03 -4.98
CA THR A 328 -8.68 -8.04 -4.79
C THR A 328 -9.01 -8.69 -6.12
N LYS A 329 -8.67 -9.96 -6.27
CA LYS A 329 -8.76 -10.69 -7.54
C LYS A 329 -10.10 -11.33 -7.82
N GLN A 330 -10.85 -11.68 -6.78
CA GLN A 330 -12.10 -12.41 -6.90
C GLN A 330 -13.17 -11.80 -6.00
N ALA A 331 -14.42 -11.94 -6.45
CA ALA A 331 -15.59 -11.61 -5.68
C ALA A 331 -15.63 -12.40 -4.37
N ASP A 332 -16.02 -11.81 -3.27
CA ASP A 332 -16.23 -12.39 -1.94
C ASP A 332 -15.10 -12.15 -0.91
N CYS A 333 -14.35 -11.05 -1.05
CA CYS A 333 -13.34 -10.66 -0.08
C CYS A 333 -13.70 -9.34 0.62
N ASP A 334 -14.41 -9.43 1.73
CA ASP A 334 -14.62 -8.26 2.59
C ASP A 334 -13.32 -7.92 3.32
N LEU A 335 -12.77 -6.72 3.11
CA LEU A 335 -11.58 -6.24 3.80
C LEU A 335 -11.91 -4.96 4.55
N THR A 336 -11.79 -4.97 5.87
CA THR A 336 -11.86 -3.77 6.70
C THR A 336 -10.46 -3.32 7.07
N ILE A 337 -10.14 -2.06 6.81
CA ILE A 337 -8.82 -1.48 7.11
C ILE A 337 -8.98 -0.36 8.14
N GLY A 338 -8.37 -0.53 9.30
CA GLY A 338 -8.34 0.47 10.36
C GLY A 338 -7.09 1.37 10.33
N SER A 339 -5.93 0.83 9.95
CA SER A 339 -4.69 1.59 9.80
C SER A 339 -3.81 0.95 8.75
N ALA A 340 -3.29 1.73 7.79
CA ALA A 340 -2.25 1.28 6.86
C ALA A 340 -1.54 2.48 6.21
N THR A 341 -0.29 2.29 5.83
CA THR A 341 0.48 3.16 4.95
C THR A 341 0.74 2.41 3.64
N ILE A 342 0.15 2.90 2.54
CA ILE A 342 0.20 2.24 1.22
C ILE A 342 0.81 3.22 0.24
N ILE A 343 2.11 3.10 -0.03
CA ILE A 343 2.87 4.12 -0.76
C ILE A 343 3.77 3.52 -1.83
N ASN A 344 4.07 4.29 -2.89
CA ASN A 344 5.00 3.92 -3.97
C ASN A 344 4.73 2.55 -4.61
N ASN A 345 3.49 2.13 -4.71
CA ASN A 345 3.14 0.87 -5.37
C ASN A 345 2.79 1.11 -6.84
N GLY A 346 2.80 0.07 -7.67
CA GLY A 346 2.48 0.17 -9.09
C GLY A 346 3.64 0.63 -9.98
N THR A 347 4.87 0.61 -9.48
CA THR A 347 6.05 1.15 -10.16
C THR A 347 6.72 0.17 -11.13
N GLY A 348 6.27 -1.08 -11.18
CA GLY A 348 6.90 -2.11 -12.00
C GLY A 348 6.77 -1.85 -13.49
N ILE A 349 7.81 -2.21 -14.24
CA ILE A 349 7.87 -2.09 -15.69
C ILE A 349 7.93 -3.48 -16.32
N GLN A 350 7.02 -3.76 -17.25
CA GLN A 350 7.03 -4.96 -18.07
C GLN A 350 6.86 -4.59 -19.55
N ASN A 351 7.75 -5.09 -20.41
CA ASN A 351 7.74 -4.77 -21.85
C ASN A 351 7.67 -3.25 -22.13
N GLU A 352 8.48 -2.48 -21.43
CA GLU A 352 8.57 -1.01 -21.52
C GLU A 352 7.31 -0.26 -21.07
N LYS A 353 6.32 -0.97 -20.52
CA LYS A 353 5.10 -0.36 -19.95
C LYS A 353 5.07 -0.54 -18.44
N LYS A 354 4.64 0.48 -17.74
CA LYS A 354 4.37 0.39 -16.31
C LYS A 354 3.17 -0.53 -16.07
N ILE A 355 3.34 -1.57 -15.26
CA ILE A 355 2.29 -2.57 -15.01
C ILE A 355 1.15 -2.05 -14.13
N GLY A 356 1.34 -0.94 -13.46
CA GLY A 356 0.31 -0.27 -12.67
C GLY A 356 -0.51 0.77 -13.43
N ALA A 357 -0.19 1.06 -14.71
CA ALA A 357 -0.75 2.18 -15.46
C ALA A 357 -2.29 2.21 -15.57
N GLU A 358 -2.94 1.05 -15.53
CA GLU A 358 -4.40 0.97 -15.67
C GLU A 358 -5.14 1.01 -14.33
N TYR A 359 -4.45 0.72 -13.20
CA TYR A 359 -5.10 0.35 -11.95
C TYR A 359 -4.70 1.21 -10.76
N GLY A 360 -3.76 2.13 -10.92
CA GLY A 360 -3.19 2.88 -9.81
C GLY A 360 -2.30 2.05 -8.89
N GLY A 361 -1.49 2.71 -8.08
CA GLY A 361 -0.54 2.06 -7.18
C GLY A 361 -1.14 1.64 -5.82
N GLY A 362 -2.28 2.20 -5.40
CA GLY A 362 -2.84 1.98 -4.08
C GLY A 362 -3.61 0.66 -3.94
N ILE A 363 -4.93 0.76 -3.86
CA ILE A 363 -5.83 -0.38 -3.73
C ILE A 363 -6.60 -0.56 -5.03
N TYR A 364 -6.61 -1.77 -5.57
CA TYR A 364 -7.38 -2.10 -6.76
C TYR A 364 -8.32 -3.27 -6.50
N ASN A 365 -9.62 -3.03 -6.63
CA ASN A 365 -10.66 -4.03 -6.55
C ASN A 365 -11.36 -4.20 -7.90
N ILE A 366 -11.16 -5.33 -8.56
CA ILE A 366 -11.74 -5.59 -9.89
C ILE A 366 -13.23 -5.97 -9.85
N HIS A 367 -13.77 -6.24 -8.67
CA HIS A 367 -15.14 -6.68 -8.49
C HIS A 367 -16.05 -5.61 -7.90
N ALA A 368 -15.50 -4.41 -7.73
CA ALA A 368 -16.26 -3.28 -7.26
C ALA A 368 -17.61 -3.17 -8.01
N GLY A 369 -18.73 -3.11 -7.27
CA GLY A 369 -20.09 -2.99 -7.82
C GLY A 369 -20.76 -4.26 -8.33
N LYS A 370 -20.11 -5.39 -8.21
CA LYS A 370 -20.73 -6.67 -8.61
C LYS A 370 -21.38 -7.45 -7.46
N GLY A 371 -21.56 -6.78 -6.34
CA GLY A 371 -22.56 -7.18 -5.36
C GLY A 371 -22.07 -7.96 -4.16
N ALA A 372 -20.77 -8.11 -3.91
CA ALA A 372 -20.33 -8.85 -2.76
C ALA A 372 -19.16 -8.28 -1.97
N ASP A 373 -18.24 -7.49 -2.56
CA ASP A 373 -16.95 -7.40 -1.93
C ASP A 373 -16.42 -6.01 -1.86
N ASP A 374 -16.54 -5.49 -0.69
CA ASP A 374 -16.20 -4.12 -0.40
C ASP A 374 -14.94 -4.06 0.46
N ILE A 375 -14.09 -3.10 0.15
CA ILE A 375 -13.04 -2.67 1.06
C ILE A 375 -13.63 -1.58 1.92
N TYR A 376 -13.71 -1.81 3.23
CA TYR A 376 -14.32 -0.90 4.18
C TYR A 376 -13.26 -0.17 4.99
N ASN A 377 -13.51 1.09 5.29
CA ASN A 377 -12.81 1.76 6.37
C ASN A 377 -13.28 1.20 7.71
N GLY A 378 -12.37 0.91 8.58
CA GLY A 378 -12.69 0.75 10.00
C GLY A 378 -13.19 2.07 10.58
N GLU A 379 -13.93 2.02 11.67
CA GLU A 379 -14.35 3.21 12.39
C GLU A 379 -13.13 4.07 12.76
N ASN A 380 -13.17 5.35 12.42
CA ASN A 380 -12.03 6.28 12.57
C ASN A 380 -10.72 5.78 11.95
N ALA A 381 -10.79 5.14 10.80
CA ALA A 381 -9.62 4.64 10.09
C ALA A 381 -8.61 5.74 9.76
N THR A 382 -7.33 5.38 9.76
CA THR A 382 -6.25 6.23 9.29
C THR A 382 -5.48 5.49 8.21
N LEU A 383 -5.65 5.89 6.96
CA LEU A 383 -4.87 5.37 5.84
C LEU A 383 -4.00 6.48 5.29
N LYS A 384 -2.79 6.11 4.91
CA LYS A 384 -1.89 7.01 4.19
C LYS A 384 -1.56 6.38 2.86
N PHE A 385 -1.76 7.18 1.83
CA PHE A 385 -1.29 6.87 0.49
C PHE A 385 -0.28 7.94 0.12
N GLY A 386 0.84 7.58 -0.41
CA GLY A 386 1.78 8.64 -0.67
C GLY A 386 3.00 8.21 -1.48
N ASP A 387 3.80 9.20 -1.90
CA ASP A 387 5.14 9.04 -2.43
C ASP A 387 6.16 9.49 -1.40
N THR A 388 7.18 8.71 -1.16
CA THR A 388 8.29 9.08 -0.28
C THR A 388 9.20 10.16 -0.89
N ASN A 389 9.11 10.36 -2.21
CA ASN A 389 9.87 11.37 -2.95
C ASN A 389 9.11 12.67 -2.95
N LYS A 390 8.86 13.42 -2.16
CA LYS A 390 8.30 14.79 -2.01
C LYS A 390 7.80 15.50 -3.28
N GLU A 391 7.96 14.94 -4.46
CA GLU A 391 7.52 15.48 -5.73
C GLU A 391 6.36 14.67 -6.25
N TRP A 392 5.22 15.32 -6.40
CA TRP A 392 4.05 14.75 -7.05
C TRP A 392 4.29 14.66 -8.53
N ILE A 393 4.51 13.48 -9.01
CA ILE A 393 4.45 13.21 -10.43
C ILE A 393 3.03 12.76 -10.71
N LEU A 394 2.22 13.58 -11.33
CA LEU A 394 0.81 13.30 -11.62
C LEU A 394 0.61 12.54 -12.95
N ASP A 395 1.66 12.02 -13.52
CA ASP A 395 1.60 11.19 -14.70
C ASP A 395 1.77 9.73 -14.29
N ASP A 396 0.98 8.85 -14.70
CA ASP A 396 1.11 7.41 -14.45
C ASP A 396 1.03 6.98 -12.99
N CYS A 397 0.56 5.96 -12.71
CA CYS A 397 0.45 5.09 -11.55
C CYS A 397 1.46 5.17 -10.40
N ASN A 398 2.36 6.12 -10.41
CA ASN A 398 3.38 6.30 -9.36
C ASN A 398 2.94 7.25 -8.26
N HIS A 399 1.66 7.56 -8.22
CA HIS A 399 1.22 8.55 -7.28
C HIS A 399 0.92 7.95 -5.97
N ALA A 400 1.67 8.45 -5.17
CA ALA A 400 1.56 8.26 -3.81
C ALA A 400 0.87 9.46 -3.19
N ILE A 401 -0.15 9.23 -2.41
CA ILE A 401 -0.96 10.22 -1.75
C ILE A 401 -0.81 10.01 -0.26
N ASP A 402 -0.25 10.98 0.46
CA ASP A 402 -0.02 10.85 1.89
C ASP A 402 -1.30 10.91 2.74
N GLY A 403 -2.36 11.46 2.21
CA GLY A 403 -3.66 11.55 2.85
C GLY A 403 -4.66 12.18 1.90
N TRP A 404 -5.94 11.97 2.15
CA TRP A 404 -7.02 12.44 1.32
C TRP A 404 -7.99 13.25 2.14
N TYR A 405 -8.60 14.25 1.52
CA TYR A 405 -9.68 15.03 2.12
C TYR A 405 -10.98 14.73 1.44
N ASP A 406 -12.07 14.84 2.17
CA ASP A 406 -13.43 14.93 1.65
C ASP A 406 -14.14 16.07 2.37
N ASP A 407 -14.98 16.75 1.68
CA ASP A 407 -15.90 17.69 2.27
C ASP A 407 -17.09 16.93 2.85
N THR A 408 -17.09 16.70 4.15
CA THR A 408 -18.24 16.11 4.83
C THR A 408 -19.15 17.21 5.35
N GLU A 409 -20.48 16.97 5.26
CA GLU A 409 -21.49 17.90 5.75
C GLU A 409 -21.18 18.43 7.15
N GLY A 410 -21.18 19.74 7.31
CA GLY A 410 -21.20 20.43 8.59
C GLY A 410 -19.94 21.16 9.03
N SER A 411 -18.80 21.00 8.35
CA SER A 411 -17.57 21.74 8.65
C SER A 411 -16.73 22.04 7.41
N ARG A 412 -17.40 22.56 6.39
CA ARG A 412 -16.80 22.89 5.09
C ARG A 412 -15.66 23.92 5.20
N TRP A 413 -15.69 24.79 6.18
CA TRP A 413 -14.77 25.88 6.34
C TRP A 413 -14.02 25.80 7.67
N ASN A 414 -12.70 25.91 7.63
CA ASN A 414 -11.89 26.04 8.84
C ASN A 414 -11.87 27.49 9.36
N ALA A 415 -11.22 27.71 10.50
CA ALA A 415 -11.13 29.03 11.13
C ALA A 415 -10.39 30.08 10.26
N ASP A 416 -9.57 29.63 9.31
CA ASP A 416 -8.80 30.48 8.41
C ASP A 416 -9.56 30.82 7.12
N GLY A 417 -10.80 30.34 6.98
CA GLY A 417 -11.63 30.60 5.82
C GLY A 417 -11.35 29.69 4.63
N GLY A 418 -10.46 28.68 4.77
CA GLY A 418 -10.26 27.64 3.80
C GLY A 418 -11.17 26.44 4.06
N GLU A 419 -11.24 25.50 3.11
CA GLU A 419 -11.95 24.25 3.31
C GLU A 419 -11.38 23.48 4.51
N SER A 420 -12.26 22.90 5.31
CA SER A 420 -11.82 22.11 6.44
C SER A 420 -11.30 20.74 6.00
N GLU A 421 -10.29 20.30 6.71
CA GLU A 421 -9.63 19.04 6.44
C GLU A 421 -10.40 17.90 7.08
N HIS A 422 -10.85 16.95 6.26
CA HIS A 422 -11.42 15.71 6.74
C HIS A 422 -10.62 14.54 6.20
N HIS A 423 -10.10 13.71 7.07
CA HIS A 423 -9.47 12.49 6.66
C HIS A 423 -10.50 11.56 6.06
N ILE A 424 -10.54 11.52 4.79
CA ILE A 424 -11.18 10.44 4.13
C ILE A 424 -10.24 9.56 3.45
N VAL A 425 -10.43 8.64 3.79
CA VAL A 425 -9.92 7.48 3.46
C VAL A 425 -10.89 6.66 2.68
N LEU A 426 -10.76 6.20 1.56
CA LEU A 426 -11.55 5.18 0.91
C LEU A 426 -12.90 5.01 1.58
N VAL A 427 -13.78 5.92 1.35
CA VAL A 427 -15.10 5.83 1.92
C VAL A 427 -15.91 4.89 1.08
N ASN A 428 -16.20 3.80 1.66
CA ASN A 428 -17.46 3.19 1.36
C ASN A 428 -18.51 3.76 2.33
N SER A 429 -19.27 4.70 1.88
CA SER A 429 -20.33 5.34 2.66
C SER A 429 -21.51 4.40 2.95
N GLY A 430 -21.25 3.15 3.30
CA GLY A 430 -22.29 2.18 3.69
C GLY A 430 -23.21 1.71 2.57
N SER A 431 -22.99 2.12 1.32
CA SER A 431 -23.63 1.48 0.19
C SER A 431 -22.75 0.33 -0.29
N LYS A 432 -23.28 -0.85 -0.39
CA LYS A 432 -22.60 -2.04 -0.89
C LYS A 432 -22.00 -1.91 -2.30
N ASN A 433 -22.10 -0.76 -2.89
CA ASN A 433 -21.75 -0.47 -4.28
C ASN A 433 -20.74 0.66 -4.42
N GLY A 434 -20.12 1.13 -3.36
CA GLY A 434 -19.29 2.32 -3.38
C GLY A 434 -17.79 2.06 -3.35
N MET A 435 -17.27 1.22 -4.23
CA MET A 435 -15.84 1.04 -4.31
C MET A 435 -15.19 2.11 -5.14
N LEU A 436 -14.30 2.82 -4.51
CA LEU A 436 -13.45 3.78 -5.17
C LEU A 436 -12.28 3.05 -5.81
N GLN A 437 -12.29 2.96 -7.13
CA GLN A 437 -11.05 2.73 -7.85
C GLN A 437 -10.22 3.99 -7.71
N ILE A 438 -9.16 3.94 -6.93
CA ILE A 438 -8.14 4.97 -6.97
C ILE A 438 -7.44 4.82 -8.31
N LYS A 439 -7.88 5.57 -9.29
CA LYS A 439 -7.15 5.69 -10.55
C LYS A 439 -5.97 6.60 -10.30
N ALA A 440 -4.85 6.21 -10.83
CA ALA A 440 -3.73 7.12 -10.97
C ALA A 440 -4.17 8.38 -11.68
N ALA A 441 -3.71 9.48 -11.20
CA ALA A 441 -3.82 10.74 -11.87
C ALA A 441 -3.12 10.64 -13.23
N HIS A 442 -3.80 11.00 -14.29
CA HIS A 442 -3.22 11.01 -15.60
C HIS A 442 -2.64 12.38 -15.93
N GLY A 443 -1.33 12.41 -16.09
CA GLY A 443 -0.71 13.30 -17.06
C GLY A 443 -0.63 14.78 -16.73
N LEU A 444 -0.60 15.18 -15.46
CA LEU A 444 -0.30 16.56 -15.11
C LEU A 444 0.85 16.60 -14.11
N ASP A 445 1.91 17.27 -14.50
CA ASP A 445 3.07 17.52 -13.64
C ASP A 445 2.66 18.49 -12.51
N ALA A 446 2.96 18.15 -11.26
CA ALA A 446 2.72 19.04 -10.13
C ALA A 446 3.51 20.36 -10.24
N ASP A 447 4.61 20.34 -10.99
CA ASP A 447 5.43 21.51 -11.28
C ASP A 447 5.02 22.25 -12.56
N ASP A 448 3.98 21.77 -13.27
CA ASP A 448 3.48 22.47 -14.44
C ASP A 448 2.86 23.81 -14.03
N LYS A 449 3.61 24.87 -14.31
CA LYS A 449 3.18 26.25 -14.01
C LYS A 449 1.95 26.64 -14.80
N GLU A 450 1.72 26.03 -15.97
CA GLU A 450 0.54 26.26 -16.79
C GLU A 450 -0.75 25.70 -16.17
N SER A 451 -0.62 24.77 -15.23
CA SER A 451 -1.77 24.20 -14.52
C SER A 451 -2.13 24.92 -13.22
N ARG A 452 -1.34 25.88 -12.78
CA ARG A 452 -1.62 26.70 -11.61
C ARG A 452 -2.57 27.83 -11.99
N PRO A 453 -3.59 28.11 -11.16
CA PRO A 453 -4.45 29.26 -11.38
C PRO A 453 -3.60 30.54 -11.44
N ASP A 454 -3.75 31.31 -12.51
CA ASP A 454 -3.31 32.67 -12.64
C ASP A 454 -4.52 33.61 -12.65
N ILE A 455 -4.35 34.89 -12.80
CA ILE A 455 -5.43 35.85 -12.75
C ILE A 455 -5.35 36.84 -13.91
N ASP A 456 -6.51 37.15 -14.49
CA ASP A 456 -6.72 38.25 -15.43
C ASP A 456 -7.79 39.18 -14.84
N LYS A 457 -7.46 40.41 -14.58
CA LYS A 457 -8.33 41.40 -13.96
C LYS A 457 -8.71 42.47 -14.94
N LYS A 458 -10.04 42.76 -15.03
CA LYS A 458 -10.56 43.80 -15.91
C LYS A 458 -11.47 44.73 -15.16
N ALA A 459 -11.50 45.98 -15.63
CA ALA A 459 -12.44 47.01 -15.23
C ALA A 459 -13.30 47.39 -16.42
N ASP A 460 -14.64 47.22 -16.36
CA ASP A 460 -15.58 47.43 -17.46
C ASP A 460 -15.16 46.68 -18.75
N GLY A 461 -14.46 45.51 -18.59
CA GLY A 461 -13.99 44.67 -19.68
C GLY A 461 -12.65 45.13 -20.30
N GLU A 462 -11.95 46.07 -19.73
CA GLU A 462 -10.69 46.64 -20.20
C GLU A 462 -9.57 46.42 -19.15
N ASP A 463 -8.33 46.40 -19.62
CA ASP A 463 -7.14 46.23 -18.75
C ASP A 463 -6.74 47.52 -18.01
N GLU A 464 -7.39 48.66 -18.29
CA GLU A 464 -7.17 49.95 -17.67
C GLU A 464 -8.49 50.61 -17.32
N ILE A 465 -8.53 51.34 -16.21
CA ILE A 465 -9.66 52.20 -15.86
C ILE A 465 -9.59 53.48 -16.66
N LYS A 466 -10.51 53.64 -17.59
CA LYS A 466 -10.67 54.91 -18.37
C LYS A 466 -11.21 55.99 -17.44
N GLY A 467 -10.65 57.15 -17.44
CA GLY A 467 -10.89 58.28 -16.54
C GLY A 467 -12.34 58.32 -15.96
N VAL A 468 -12.44 58.22 -14.66
CA VAL A 468 -13.70 58.07 -13.90
C VAL A 468 -13.97 59.29 -13.04
N LYS A 469 -15.21 59.51 -12.65
CA LYS A 469 -15.67 60.60 -11.77
C LYS A 469 -16.12 60.07 -10.41
N PRO A 470 -16.07 60.91 -9.39
CA PRO A 470 -16.72 60.58 -8.11
C PRO A 470 -18.16 60.17 -8.30
N GLY A 471 -18.56 59.05 -7.68
CA GLY A 471 -19.90 58.45 -7.85
C GLY A 471 -20.08 57.53 -9.06
N ASP A 472 -19.11 57.39 -9.96
CA ASP A 472 -19.18 56.39 -11.05
C ASP A 472 -19.03 54.98 -10.46
N ASN A 473 -19.76 54.02 -11.07
CA ASN A 473 -19.61 52.60 -10.77
C ASN A 473 -18.71 51.95 -11.81
N ILE A 474 -17.82 51.13 -11.37
CA ILE A 474 -16.90 50.31 -12.17
C ILE A 474 -17.23 48.84 -11.91
N SER A 475 -17.45 48.06 -12.97
CA SER A 475 -17.63 46.61 -12.88
C SER A 475 -16.30 45.91 -13.06
N PHE A 476 -15.88 45.16 -12.08
CA PHE A 476 -14.65 44.39 -12.09
C PHE A 476 -14.93 42.91 -12.36
N THR A 477 -14.02 42.29 -13.11
CA THR A 477 -13.96 40.85 -13.26
C THR A 477 -12.58 40.34 -12.91
N LEU A 478 -12.52 39.26 -12.14
CA LEU A 478 -11.32 38.47 -11.84
C LEU A 478 -11.50 37.12 -12.52
N GLU A 479 -10.79 36.88 -13.58
CA GLU A 479 -10.85 35.63 -14.31
C GLU A 479 -9.63 34.77 -13.96
N SER A 480 -9.89 33.51 -13.61
CA SER A 480 -8.89 32.49 -13.39
C SER A 480 -9.41 31.16 -13.92
N HIS A 481 -8.71 30.06 -13.72
CA HIS A 481 -9.18 28.77 -14.16
C HIS A 481 -9.12 27.71 -13.07
N LEU A 482 -9.97 26.70 -13.23
CA LEU A 482 -9.94 25.53 -12.38
C LEU A 482 -8.55 24.89 -12.45
N PRO A 483 -7.98 24.48 -11.30
CA PRO A 483 -6.67 23.84 -11.26
C PRO A 483 -6.74 22.44 -11.86
N ALA A 484 -6.45 22.31 -13.15
CA ALA A 484 -6.60 21.09 -13.94
C ALA A 484 -5.88 19.87 -13.32
N ARG A 485 -4.79 20.10 -12.60
CA ARG A 485 -4.07 19.04 -11.90
C ARG A 485 -4.90 18.30 -10.87
N LEU A 486 -5.96 18.94 -10.32
CA LEU A 486 -6.87 18.27 -9.40
C LEU A 486 -7.70 17.17 -10.07
N ALA A 487 -7.86 17.19 -11.38
CA ALA A 487 -8.53 16.11 -12.11
C ALA A 487 -7.84 14.75 -11.87
N GLY A 488 -6.56 14.76 -11.57
CA GLY A 488 -5.80 13.57 -11.20
C GLY A 488 -6.20 12.95 -9.88
N PHE A 489 -6.86 13.68 -9.01
CA PHE A 489 -7.35 13.19 -7.71
C PHE A 489 -8.83 12.82 -7.73
N VAL A 490 -9.45 12.81 -8.90
CA VAL A 490 -10.83 12.35 -9.06
C VAL A 490 -10.87 10.83 -9.03
N VAL A 491 -11.62 10.29 -8.10
CA VAL A 491 -11.90 8.87 -7.97
C VAL A 491 -13.31 8.56 -8.46
N ARG A 492 -13.49 7.36 -8.99
CA ARG A 492 -14.80 6.91 -9.49
C ARG A 492 -15.28 5.72 -8.71
N SER A 493 -16.55 5.77 -8.31
CA SER A 493 -17.25 4.62 -7.79
C SER A 493 -17.82 3.75 -8.91
N ASP A 494 -18.27 2.55 -8.58
CA ASP A 494 -18.92 1.66 -9.56
C ASP A 494 -20.22 2.18 -10.11
N SER A 495 -20.90 3.04 -9.39
CA SER A 495 -22.08 3.78 -9.87
C SER A 495 -21.72 4.91 -10.84
N ASN A 496 -20.44 5.03 -11.24
CA ASN A 496 -19.87 6.15 -11.98
C ASN A 496 -19.98 7.50 -11.25
N ALA A 497 -20.26 7.52 -9.98
CA ALA A 497 -20.15 8.74 -9.19
C ALA A 497 -18.68 9.11 -9.06
N GLU A 498 -18.36 10.35 -9.37
CA GLU A 498 -17.03 10.92 -9.29
C GLU A 498 -16.90 11.72 -8.00
N ARG A 499 -15.77 11.58 -7.33
CA ARG A 499 -15.44 12.37 -6.15
C ARG A 499 -14.01 12.90 -6.25
N LEU A 500 -13.85 14.16 -5.91
CA LEU A 500 -12.54 14.79 -5.78
C LEU A 500 -12.04 14.57 -4.35
N LEU A 501 -10.93 13.87 -4.22
CA LEU A 501 -10.25 13.61 -2.96
C LEU A 501 -8.85 14.18 -3.05
N ILE A 502 -8.55 15.20 -2.28
CA ILE A 502 -7.27 15.92 -2.32
C ILE A 502 -6.34 15.39 -1.22
N PRO A 503 -5.07 15.10 -1.51
CA PRO A 503 -4.11 14.68 -0.49
C PRO A 503 -3.86 15.76 0.56
N GLU A 504 -3.66 15.36 1.79
CA GLU A 504 -3.42 16.27 2.94
C GLU A 504 -2.28 17.27 2.71
N LYS A 505 -1.23 16.85 2.02
CA LYS A 505 -0.11 17.73 1.70
C LYS A 505 -0.37 18.66 0.53
N PHE A 506 -1.42 18.43 -0.19
CA PHE A 506 -1.75 19.16 -1.40
C PHE A 506 -2.79 20.22 -1.06
N SER A 507 -2.35 21.35 -0.53
CA SER A 507 -3.21 22.44 -0.11
C SER A 507 -3.67 23.31 -1.28
N GLU A 508 -4.17 22.70 -2.36
CA GLU A 508 -4.71 23.48 -3.45
C GLU A 508 -6.04 24.07 -3.03
N ARG A 509 -6.01 25.34 -2.85
CA ARG A 509 -7.20 26.17 -2.57
C ARG A 509 -7.38 27.11 -3.73
N MET A 510 -8.58 27.59 -3.95
CA MET A 510 -8.82 28.66 -4.88
C MET A 510 -9.34 29.85 -4.10
N ILE A 511 -8.45 30.78 -3.80
CA ILE A 511 -8.74 31.98 -3.01
C ILE A 511 -8.38 33.19 -3.85
N PHE A 512 -9.38 33.96 -4.25
CA PHE A 512 -9.19 35.25 -4.87
C PHE A 512 -9.00 36.32 -3.80
N HIS A 513 -7.99 37.11 -3.95
CA HIS A 513 -7.68 38.24 -3.08
C HIS A 513 -7.84 39.53 -3.86
N ASP A 514 -8.37 40.54 -3.21
CA ASP A 514 -8.60 41.85 -3.84
C ASP A 514 -8.24 42.99 -2.89
N VAL A 515 -7.55 43.98 -3.42
CA VAL A 515 -7.13 45.19 -2.70
C VAL A 515 -7.44 46.41 -3.52
N MET A 516 -8.43 47.17 -3.09
CA MET A 516 -8.82 48.44 -3.71
C MET A 516 -8.13 49.61 -3.06
N SER A 517 -7.80 50.63 -3.86
CA SER A 517 -7.40 51.92 -3.34
C SER A 517 -8.54 52.56 -2.52
N LYS A 518 -8.17 53.48 -1.63
CA LYS A 518 -9.13 54.21 -0.78
C LYS A 518 -10.18 55.02 -1.55
N ASN A 519 -9.99 55.20 -2.85
CA ASN A 519 -10.91 55.94 -3.72
C ASN A 519 -11.95 55.03 -4.38
N LEU A 520 -11.97 53.75 -4.04
CA LEU A 520 -12.98 52.75 -4.46
C LEU A 520 -13.73 52.23 -3.25
N GLU A 521 -15.02 52.06 -3.39
CA GLU A 521 -15.93 51.51 -2.37
C GLU A 521 -16.58 50.23 -2.93
N PHE A 522 -16.20 49.08 -2.37
CA PHE A 522 -16.67 47.76 -2.79
C PHE A 522 -18.16 47.55 -2.46
N ASP A 523 -18.95 47.11 -3.43
CA ASP A 523 -20.34 46.68 -3.24
C ASP A 523 -20.42 45.15 -3.16
N ASN A 524 -20.40 44.62 -1.94
CA ASN A 524 -20.51 43.18 -1.70
C ASN A 524 -21.82 42.55 -2.19
N ALA A 525 -22.88 43.35 -2.37
CA ALA A 525 -24.18 42.81 -2.83
C ALA A 525 -24.18 42.45 -4.33
N THR A 526 -23.18 42.93 -5.07
CA THR A 526 -23.06 42.68 -6.51
C THR A 526 -22.15 41.49 -6.83
N LEU A 527 -21.43 40.97 -5.81
CA LEU A 527 -20.46 39.88 -6.00
C LEU A 527 -21.14 38.61 -6.47
N LYS A 528 -20.57 38.02 -7.51
CA LYS A 528 -20.99 36.73 -8.08
C LYS A 528 -19.78 35.91 -8.48
N VAL A 529 -19.92 34.61 -8.36
CA VAL A 529 -18.91 33.64 -8.84
C VAL A 529 -19.54 32.78 -9.91
N THR A 530 -18.88 32.68 -11.05
CA THR A 530 -19.31 31.77 -12.15
C THR A 530 -18.22 30.80 -12.51
N VAL A 531 -18.61 29.62 -12.98
CA VAL A 531 -17.70 28.53 -13.35
C VAL A 531 -18.08 27.98 -14.72
N GLY A 532 -17.07 27.58 -15.45
CA GLY A 532 -17.19 26.93 -16.75
C GLY A 532 -17.39 27.92 -17.92
N ASN A 533 -17.17 27.42 -19.12
CA ASN A 533 -17.32 28.20 -20.35
C ASN A 533 -18.76 28.73 -20.60
N GLU A 534 -19.73 28.10 -19.95
CA GLU A 534 -21.14 28.54 -20.02
C GLU A 534 -21.48 29.65 -19.02
N GLY A 535 -20.52 30.01 -18.15
CA GLY A 535 -20.69 31.05 -17.12
C GLY A 535 -21.77 30.70 -16.09
N ARG A 536 -21.83 29.44 -15.66
CA ARG A 536 -22.83 28.98 -14.70
C ARG A 536 -22.55 29.57 -13.32
N GLU A 537 -23.54 30.24 -12.74
CA GLU A 537 -23.42 30.83 -11.41
C GLU A 537 -23.22 29.72 -10.33
N LEU A 538 -22.18 29.86 -9.52
CA LEU A 538 -21.90 28.99 -8.39
C LEU A 538 -22.80 29.40 -7.20
N SER A 539 -23.42 28.43 -6.54
CA SER A 539 -24.23 28.71 -5.36
C SER A 539 -23.38 29.27 -4.20
N GLU A 540 -23.93 30.22 -3.45
CA GLU A 540 -23.25 30.87 -2.30
C GLU A 540 -22.76 29.87 -1.22
N GLU A 541 -23.30 28.67 -1.22
CA GLU A 541 -22.84 27.62 -0.29
C GLU A 541 -21.45 27.08 -0.64
N TYR A 542 -20.97 27.26 -1.89
CA TYR A 542 -19.67 26.80 -2.35
C TYR A 542 -18.60 27.89 -2.40
N TYR A 543 -18.91 29.09 -1.96
CA TYR A 543 -17.88 30.12 -1.77
C TYR A 543 -18.17 30.98 -0.55
N LYS A 544 -17.11 31.57 0.00
CA LYS A 544 -17.17 32.44 1.14
C LYS A 544 -16.48 33.76 0.85
N VAL A 545 -17.17 34.85 1.12
CA VAL A 545 -16.61 36.20 1.00
C VAL A 545 -16.24 36.71 2.40
N GLU A 546 -15.01 37.13 2.58
CA GLU A 546 -14.50 37.78 3.79
C GLU A 546 -13.99 39.17 3.44
N THR A 547 -14.37 40.20 4.19
CA THR A 547 -13.99 41.59 3.97
C THR A 547 -13.07 42.09 5.05
N GLY A 548 -12.13 43.00 4.71
CA GLY A 548 -11.30 43.74 5.65
C GLY A 548 -10.29 42.86 6.43
N LYS A 549 -9.75 41.84 5.83
CA LYS A 549 -8.77 40.97 6.46
C LYS A 549 -7.35 41.38 6.09
N GLY A 550 -6.63 41.97 7.02
CA GLY A 550 -5.32 42.57 6.76
C GLY A 550 -5.45 43.82 5.91
N ASP A 551 -4.70 43.88 4.79
CA ASP A 551 -4.74 44.96 3.81
C ASP A 551 -5.75 44.66 2.67
N GLU A 552 -6.43 43.51 2.68
CA GLU A 552 -7.38 43.13 1.65
C GLU A 552 -8.72 43.84 1.81
N THR A 553 -9.28 44.28 0.70
CA THR A 553 -10.65 44.78 0.65
C THR A 553 -11.60 43.63 0.88
N PHE A 554 -11.42 42.55 0.14
CA PHE A 554 -12.11 41.29 0.34
C PHE A 554 -11.28 40.13 -0.20
N ARG A 555 -11.70 38.93 0.17
CA ARG A 555 -11.28 37.71 -0.48
C ARG A 555 -12.46 36.76 -0.69
N VAL A 556 -12.37 35.94 -1.75
CA VAL A 556 -13.35 34.90 -2.07
C VAL A 556 -12.65 33.56 -2.04
N SER A 557 -13.02 32.70 -1.10
CA SER A 557 -12.54 31.33 -1.01
C SER A 557 -13.58 30.40 -1.66
N ILE A 558 -13.15 29.55 -2.58
CA ILE A 558 -14.03 28.60 -3.26
C ILE A 558 -13.81 27.18 -2.71
N ALA A 559 -14.89 26.51 -2.34
CA ALA A 559 -14.92 25.14 -1.89
C ALA A 559 -14.93 24.16 -3.09
N LEU A 560 -13.79 23.98 -3.73
CA LEU A 560 -13.67 23.18 -4.95
C LEU A 560 -14.09 21.71 -4.73
N ILE A 561 -13.71 21.12 -3.61
CA ILE A 561 -14.02 19.72 -3.30
C ILE A 561 -15.53 19.54 -3.19
N ALA A 562 -16.18 20.41 -2.43
CA ALA A 562 -17.64 20.38 -2.26
C ALA A 562 -18.37 20.59 -3.57
N ALA A 563 -18.02 21.64 -4.30
CA ALA A 563 -18.64 21.96 -5.58
C ALA A 563 -18.50 20.82 -6.61
N PHE A 564 -17.36 20.15 -6.62
CA PHE A 564 -17.15 18.98 -7.48
C PHE A 564 -17.99 17.77 -6.99
N ASN A 565 -17.92 17.45 -5.69
CA ASN A 565 -18.58 16.27 -5.13
C ASN A 565 -20.10 16.35 -5.21
N ASP A 566 -20.66 17.56 -5.21
CA ASP A 566 -22.09 17.82 -5.37
C ASP A 566 -22.52 18.02 -6.84
N GLY A 567 -21.55 17.91 -7.77
CA GLY A 567 -21.82 17.96 -9.21
C GLY A 567 -21.98 19.38 -9.80
N TYR A 568 -21.59 20.43 -9.06
CA TYR A 568 -21.54 21.80 -9.57
C TYR A 568 -20.30 22.07 -10.42
N ILE A 569 -19.24 21.31 -10.23
CA ILE A 569 -18.06 21.27 -11.11
C ILE A 569 -17.93 19.85 -11.63
N THR A 570 -17.78 19.70 -12.93
CA THR A 570 -17.62 18.38 -13.58
C THR A 570 -16.16 18.02 -13.78
N TYR A 571 -15.91 16.72 -14.00
CA TYR A 571 -14.56 16.23 -14.31
C TYR A 571 -13.98 16.89 -15.59
N ASP A 572 -14.83 17.08 -16.61
CA ASP A 572 -14.37 17.67 -17.86
C ASP A 572 -14.05 19.16 -17.70
N GLU A 573 -14.83 19.93 -16.94
CA GLU A 573 -14.52 21.33 -16.60
C GLU A 573 -13.21 21.43 -15.84
N LEU A 574 -13.01 20.59 -14.82
CA LEU A 574 -11.78 20.56 -14.04
C LEU A 574 -10.57 20.18 -14.90
N LYS A 575 -10.67 19.10 -15.68
CA LYS A 575 -9.61 18.61 -16.55
C LYS A 575 -9.21 19.62 -17.64
N ASN A 576 -10.17 20.35 -18.15
CA ASN A 576 -9.95 21.32 -19.23
C ASN A 576 -9.56 22.71 -18.71
N ALA A 577 -9.35 22.87 -17.40
CA ALA A 577 -9.05 24.14 -16.75
C ALA A 577 -10.05 25.23 -17.15
N GLU A 578 -11.35 24.92 -17.08
CA GLU A 578 -12.38 25.91 -17.48
C GLU A 578 -12.38 27.12 -16.54
N PRO A 579 -12.86 28.28 -17.02
CA PRO A 579 -12.73 29.54 -16.31
C PRO A 579 -13.55 29.57 -15.00
N VAL A 580 -13.01 30.30 -14.03
CA VAL A 580 -13.69 30.72 -12.81
C VAL A 580 -13.63 32.23 -12.77
N ILE A 581 -14.80 32.89 -12.72
CA ILE A 581 -14.88 34.34 -12.77
C ILE A 581 -15.55 34.86 -11.50
N VAL A 582 -14.89 35.76 -10.79
CA VAL A 582 -15.49 36.56 -9.72
C VAL A 582 -15.80 37.95 -10.29
N SER A 583 -17.06 38.33 -10.30
CA SER A 583 -17.52 39.65 -10.76
C SER A 583 -18.16 40.44 -9.63
N TYR A 584 -17.94 41.75 -9.60
CA TYR A 584 -18.48 42.66 -8.60
C TYR A 584 -18.35 44.10 -9.07
N ASP A 585 -19.13 45.01 -8.43
CA ASP A 585 -19.04 46.43 -8.69
C ASP A 585 -18.37 47.17 -7.53
N ALA A 586 -17.73 48.30 -7.87
CA ALA A 586 -17.23 49.24 -6.87
C ALA A 586 -17.52 50.68 -7.33
N ALA A 587 -17.93 51.49 -6.40
CA ALA A 587 -18.16 52.93 -6.66
C ALA A 587 -16.88 53.72 -6.45
N VAL A 588 -16.64 54.73 -7.31
CA VAL A 588 -15.64 55.74 -7.07
C VAL A 588 -16.14 56.64 -5.94
N SER A 589 -15.32 56.76 -4.88
CA SER A 589 -15.68 57.53 -3.70
C SER A 589 -16.00 58.97 -4.03
N ASP A 590 -17.08 59.49 -3.46
CA ASP A 590 -17.48 60.92 -3.58
C ASP A 590 -16.39 61.91 -3.04
N LYS A 591 -15.36 61.38 -2.34
CA LYS A 591 -14.23 62.14 -1.79
C LYS A 591 -13.04 62.20 -2.72
N ALA A 592 -13.05 61.42 -3.81
CA ALA A 592 -11.99 61.45 -4.79
C ALA A 592 -11.98 62.80 -5.55
N ILE A 593 -10.79 63.29 -5.84
CA ILE A 593 -10.61 64.58 -6.52
C ILE A 593 -9.86 64.38 -7.85
N ASP A 594 -9.94 65.38 -8.72
CA ASP A 594 -9.23 65.40 -10.00
C ASP A 594 -7.71 65.15 -9.77
N GLY A 595 -7.15 64.25 -10.54
CA GLY A 595 -5.77 63.83 -10.44
C GLY A 595 -5.49 62.74 -9.41
N ASP A 596 -6.49 62.33 -8.63
CA ASP A 596 -6.39 61.10 -7.83
C ASP A 596 -6.32 59.88 -8.75
N LYS A 597 -5.78 58.78 -8.25
CA LYS A 597 -5.72 57.49 -8.91
C LYS A 597 -6.71 56.54 -8.24
N VAL A 598 -7.45 55.86 -9.04
CA VAL A 598 -8.13 54.62 -8.63
C VAL A 598 -7.29 53.46 -9.07
N GLU A 599 -7.10 52.50 -8.18
CA GLU A 599 -6.32 51.30 -8.41
C GLU A 599 -7.00 50.11 -7.74
N ASN A 600 -7.02 49.03 -8.43
CA ASN A 600 -7.50 47.78 -7.88
C ASN A 600 -6.61 46.63 -8.33
N ARG A 601 -6.02 45.90 -7.37
CA ARG A 601 -5.13 44.78 -7.60
C ARG A 601 -5.72 43.50 -7.03
N ALA A 602 -5.46 42.39 -7.71
CA ALA A 602 -5.93 41.10 -7.30
C ALA A 602 -4.91 40.00 -7.60
N TRP A 603 -5.02 38.90 -6.90
CA TRP A 603 -4.28 37.68 -7.17
C TRP A 603 -5.11 36.47 -6.74
N VAL A 604 -4.75 35.28 -7.23
CA VAL A 604 -5.34 34.02 -6.80
C VAL A 604 -4.28 33.15 -6.14
N ASN A 605 -4.55 32.66 -4.93
CA ASN A 605 -3.61 31.91 -4.11
C ASN A 605 -2.27 32.64 -3.94
N ASP A 606 -1.22 32.13 -4.59
CA ASP A 606 0.15 32.68 -4.62
C ASP A 606 0.57 33.16 -6.03
N SER A 607 -0.40 33.43 -6.91
CA SER A 607 -0.10 33.97 -8.24
C SER A 607 0.51 35.36 -8.18
N GLU A 608 1.05 35.83 -9.30
CA GLU A 608 1.41 37.24 -9.48
C GLU A 608 0.14 38.10 -9.40
N GLU A 609 0.29 39.31 -8.88
CA GLU A 609 -0.79 40.30 -8.82
C GLU A 609 -1.10 40.83 -10.21
N ASP A 610 -2.38 40.99 -10.53
CA ASP A 610 -2.85 41.76 -11.69
C ASP A 610 -3.53 43.03 -11.23
N ILE A 611 -3.26 44.12 -11.92
CA ILE A 611 -3.57 45.48 -11.49
C ILE A 611 -4.27 46.22 -12.61
N VAL A 612 -5.43 46.76 -12.31
CA VAL A 612 -6.10 47.75 -13.17
C VAL A 612 -6.13 49.09 -12.46
N ASP A 613 -5.78 50.13 -13.18
CA ASP A 613 -5.75 51.49 -12.64
C ASP A 613 -6.15 52.59 -13.65
N GLY A 614 -6.47 53.77 -13.15
CA GLY A 614 -6.80 54.89 -13.97
C GLY A 614 -6.97 56.18 -13.19
N PRO A 615 -7.03 57.35 -13.88
CA PRO A 615 -7.20 58.64 -13.24
C PRO A 615 -8.65 58.97 -12.88
N VAL A 616 -8.80 59.67 -11.75
CA VAL A 616 -10.02 60.45 -11.50
C VAL A 616 -9.98 61.73 -12.32
N ILE A 617 -11.00 62.02 -13.07
CA ILE A 617 -11.10 63.22 -13.92
C ILE A 617 -12.02 64.28 -13.28
N ASP A 618 -11.75 65.57 -13.56
CA ASP A 618 -12.51 66.70 -13.03
C ASP A 618 -13.99 66.59 -13.33
N PRO A 619 -14.88 66.62 -12.31
CA PRO A 619 -16.31 66.61 -12.48
C PRO A 619 -16.86 67.88 -13.23
N ASP A 620 -16.05 68.96 -13.28
CA ASP A 620 -16.46 70.20 -13.94
C ASP A 620 -16.22 70.21 -15.46
N VAL A 621 -15.63 69.18 -16.03
CA VAL A 621 -15.55 69.07 -17.50
C VAL A 621 -16.96 68.68 -18.04
N PRO A 622 -17.60 69.49 -18.91
CA PRO A 622 -18.92 69.23 -19.36
C PRO A 622 -19.01 67.88 -20.06
N SER A 623 -19.83 66.98 -19.53
CA SER A 623 -20.16 65.71 -20.16
C SER A 623 -20.64 65.95 -21.61
N THR A 624 -19.79 65.67 -22.58
CA THR A 624 -20.25 65.54 -23.97
C THR A 624 -21.07 64.28 -24.05
N GLY A 625 -22.36 64.43 -23.82
CA GLY A 625 -23.48 63.49 -23.85
C GLY A 625 -23.27 62.13 -24.47
N GLY A 626 -22.72 61.20 -23.72
CA GLY A 626 -22.74 59.79 -24.01
C GLY A 626 -23.87 59.13 -23.19
N ILE A 627 -24.63 58.26 -23.80
CA ILE A 627 -25.72 57.47 -23.19
C ILE A 627 -25.18 56.70 -22.01
N GLY A 628 -25.76 56.96 -20.82
CA GLY A 628 -25.30 56.45 -19.55
C GLY A 628 -25.02 54.95 -19.51
N THR A 629 -23.97 54.58 -18.78
CA THR A 629 -23.36 53.26 -18.63
C THR A 629 -24.29 52.07 -18.38
N LYS A 630 -25.50 52.30 -17.88
CA LYS A 630 -26.51 51.23 -17.68
C LYS A 630 -26.93 50.48 -18.95
N ALA A 631 -26.82 51.16 -20.14
CA ALA A 631 -27.16 50.53 -21.42
C ALA A 631 -25.96 49.69 -21.98
N PHE A 632 -24.73 50.00 -21.57
CA PHE A 632 -23.54 49.28 -22.06
C PHE A 632 -23.20 48.05 -21.22
N THR A 633 -23.52 48.02 -19.91
CA THR A 633 -23.33 46.85 -19.06
C THR A 633 -24.21 45.66 -19.55
N ALA A 634 -25.49 45.96 -19.91
CA ALA A 634 -26.38 44.93 -20.47
C ALA A 634 -25.96 44.46 -21.88
N ALA A 635 -25.33 45.36 -22.68
CA ALA A 635 -24.82 45.01 -24.00
C ALA A 635 -23.46 44.31 -23.99
N GLY A 636 -22.61 44.62 -23.01
CA GLY A 636 -21.29 43.98 -22.82
C GLY A 636 -21.43 42.51 -22.43
N ILE A 637 -22.30 42.20 -21.48
CA ILE A 637 -22.59 40.82 -21.08
C ILE A 637 -23.20 40.01 -22.26
N ALA A 638 -24.06 40.64 -23.06
CA ALA A 638 -24.63 39.99 -24.24
C ALA A 638 -23.59 39.81 -25.39
N LEU A 639 -22.58 40.68 -25.49
CA LEU A 639 -21.49 40.57 -26.47
C LEU A 639 -20.42 39.58 -26.07
N MET A 640 -20.10 39.40 -24.77
CA MET A 640 -19.19 38.38 -24.31
C MET A 640 -19.76 36.97 -24.51
N GLY A 641 -21.07 36.76 -24.29
CA GLY A 641 -21.74 35.51 -24.61
C GLY A 641 -21.75 35.21 -26.12
N ALA A 642 -21.82 36.26 -26.99
CA ALA A 642 -21.78 36.12 -28.45
C ALA A 642 -20.35 35.91 -28.98
N ALA A 643 -19.34 36.48 -28.36
CA ALA A 643 -17.94 36.29 -28.74
C ALA A 643 -17.42 34.89 -28.41
N ALA A 644 -17.78 34.35 -27.23
CA ALA A 644 -17.49 32.96 -26.85
C ALA A 644 -18.17 31.97 -27.83
N GLY A 645 -19.43 32.24 -28.26
CA GLY A 645 -20.12 31.44 -29.26
C GLY A 645 -19.48 31.52 -30.67
N ALA A 646 -18.89 32.65 -31.03
CA ALA A 646 -18.24 32.84 -32.34
C ALA A 646 -16.89 32.13 -32.44
N VAL A 647 -16.10 32.05 -31.33
CA VAL A 647 -14.84 31.33 -31.32
C VAL A 647 -15.05 29.81 -31.40
N ILE A 648 -16.14 29.31 -30.82
CA ILE A 648 -16.47 27.86 -30.90
C ILE A 648 -16.89 27.48 -32.33
N VAL A 649 -17.57 28.37 -33.06
CA VAL A 649 -18.01 28.10 -34.45
C VAL A 649 -16.87 28.19 -35.46
N THR A 650 -15.88 29.09 -35.23
CA THR A 650 -14.73 29.22 -36.14
C THR A 650 -13.64 28.16 -35.87
N GLY A 651 -13.48 27.71 -34.60
CA GLY A 651 -12.57 26.62 -34.25
C GLY A 651 -12.95 25.25 -34.82
N LYS A 652 -14.27 24.99 -34.98
CA LYS A 652 -14.75 23.72 -35.56
C LYS A 652 -14.64 23.65 -37.09
N LYS A 653 -14.47 24.77 -37.79
CA LYS A 653 -14.24 24.75 -39.24
C LYS A 653 -12.80 24.50 -39.68
N LYS A 654 -11.81 24.71 -38.82
CA LYS A 654 -10.39 24.43 -39.12
C LYS A 654 -9.92 22.98 -38.90
N LYS A 655 -10.76 22.12 -38.35
CA LYS A 655 -10.40 20.70 -38.11
C LYS A 655 -10.97 19.72 -39.16
N LYS A 656 -11.55 20.23 -40.28
CA LYS A 656 -12.05 19.38 -41.36
C LYS A 656 -11.25 19.46 -42.66
N GLU A 657 -10.14 20.21 -42.68
CA GLU A 657 -9.23 20.25 -43.82
C GLU A 657 -7.78 20.11 -43.35
N GLN A 658 -7.45 18.91 -42.87
CA GLN A 658 -6.10 18.32 -42.91
C GLN A 658 -6.23 16.80 -42.73
#